data_459039539a39f3f88e4758da3daba9fd
#
_entry.id   459039539a39f3f88e4758da3daba9fd
#
_cell.length_a   1.000
_cell.length_b   1.000
_cell.length_c   1.000
_cell.angle_alpha   90.00
_cell.angle_beta   90.00
_cell.angle_gamma   90.00
#
_symmetry.space_group_name_H-M   'P 1'
#
loop_
_entity.id
_entity.type
_entity.pdbx_description
1 polymer ?
#
loop_
_entity_poly.entity_id
_entity_poly.type
_entity_poly.pdbx_seq_one_letter_code
_entity_poly.pdbx_strand_id
1 'polypeptide(L)'
;VQFKNVFTGLEKRNYQKATTSQKCVRAGGKHNDLENVGYTPRHHTFFEMLGNFSFGDYFKEKAIYYAWDLITKDFGIDKNRLYVTVFHKDDEAFNFWKKIAGLNEDRILRISTSDNFWSMGETGPCGPCSEIFYDHGDHLKGGLPGTKNEDGDRFIEIWNLVFMQYEQISKDKRIDLPKPSVDTGMGLERVSALLQGTHDNYETDHFKKLILSTSDIVKKKPDQKNLSSFRVIADHLRASSFLIAEGVLPSNEGRGYVLRRIMRRGMRHSHLLGSKEPVFYNLFETLKNEMSGNYPELKRAESLIKETLKMEEEKFLVLLDRGIKILNDEISKIDKVLPGEVAFKLYDTYGFPLDLTEDILRNKSLSIDIEKFNSLMKEGRELAKKNWKGSGDALVEDIWFAIREKLGATEFLGYETNNAEGSVLSLLKNNKEINELKSNDEGMIITNQTPFYGESGGQVGDIGEMISGDFKFEVTDVQKKLGDLFVHYGKVINGSIKIKDHVEMKINEERRNDTKAYHSATHLLHESLRRVLGTHVTQKGSLVEPSRLRFDFSHMKPISNEEIEEIETFVNLMVTKKTDVKTRLMTPDEAVENGALALFGEKYGDEVRVLSMGDENGKYFSTELCGGTHVKNTGDIGKFKIIGQSSIAAGV
;
A
#
# COMPACT_ATOMS: atom_id res chain seq x y z
N VAL A 1 7.33 8.61 8.43
CA VAL A 1 6.13 7.83 8.77
C VAL A 1 6.36 6.32 8.68
N GLN A 2 7.18 5.84 7.74
CA GLN A 2 7.53 4.42 7.58
C GLN A 2 8.21 3.81 8.82
N PHE A 3 8.83 4.64 9.66
CA PHE A 3 9.47 4.23 10.91
C PHE A 3 8.65 4.56 12.17
N LYS A 4 7.32 4.75 12.04
CA LYS A 4 6.45 5.08 13.18
C LYS A 4 6.70 4.17 14.38
N ASN A 5 6.67 2.85 14.17
CA ASN A 5 6.80 1.87 15.24
C ASN A 5 8.21 1.86 15.86
N VAL A 6 9.24 2.26 15.10
CA VAL A 6 10.61 2.41 15.61
C VAL A 6 10.71 3.62 16.53
N PHE A 7 10.13 4.76 16.13
CA PHE A 7 10.09 5.97 16.94
C PHE A 7 9.34 5.77 18.27
N THR A 8 8.20 5.07 18.21
CA THR A 8 7.38 4.79 19.41
C THR A 8 7.93 3.65 20.27
N GLY A 9 8.99 2.95 19.82
CA GLY A 9 9.58 1.82 20.54
C GLY A 9 8.83 0.50 20.42
N LEU A 10 7.76 0.46 19.62
CA LEU A 10 6.98 -0.76 19.34
C LEU A 10 7.72 -1.74 18.43
N GLU A 11 8.72 -1.27 17.69
CA GLU A 11 9.55 -2.07 16.81
C GLU A 11 11.03 -1.76 17.08
N LYS A 12 11.86 -2.81 17.15
CA LYS A 12 13.32 -2.67 17.27
C LYS A 12 13.98 -3.05 15.95
N ARG A 13 14.98 -2.28 15.55
CA ARG A 13 15.85 -2.55 14.41
C ARG A 13 17.27 -2.82 14.88
N ASN A 14 18.03 -3.58 14.10
CA ASN A 14 19.45 -3.84 14.31
C ASN A 14 20.36 -2.64 13.93
N TYR A 15 19.76 -1.53 13.50
CA TYR A 15 20.43 -0.28 13.15
C TYR A 15 19.75 0.91 13.85
N GLN A 16 20.51 1.99 14.07
CA GLN A 16 20.04 3.20 14.77
C GLN A 16 19.88 4.41 13.84
N LYS A 17 20.20 4.27 12.58
CA LYS A 17 20.05 5.31 11.55
C LYS A 17 19.79 4.68 10.20
N ALA A 18 19.12 5.42 9.32
CA ALA A 18 18.81 4.99 7.97
C ALA A 18 18.79 6.16 7.00
N THR A 19 18.97 5.85 5.72
CA THR A 19 18.67 6.77 4.61
C THR A 19 17.72 6.08 3.63
N THR A 20 16.83 6.84 3.02
CA THR A 20 15.85 6.29 2.06
C THR A 20 15.67 7.21 0.87
N SER A 21 15.35 6.60 -0.28
CA SER A 21 14.66 7.26 -1.38
C SER A 21 13.30 6.56 -1.53
N GLN A 22 12.23 7.22 -1.10
CA GLN A 22 10.91 6.61 -0.99
C GLN A 22 9.96 7.16 -2.04
N LYS A 23 9.35 6.26 -2.82
CA LYS A 23 8.23 6.60 -3.71
C LYS A 23 7.01 6.96 -2.86
N CYS A 24 6.43 8.13 -3.08
CA CYS A 24 5.33 8.67 -2.31
C CYS A 24 4.17 9.09 -3.23
N VAL A 25 2.93 8.88 -2.75
CA VAL A 25 1.72 9.38 -3.40
C VAL A 25 0.93 10.25 -2.43
N ARG A 26 0.61 11.48 -2.84
CA ARG A 26 -0.23 12.43 -2.11
C ARG A 26 -1.40 12.86 -2.99
N ALA A 27 -2.55 12.21 -2.83
CA ALA A 27 -3.74 12.45 -3.63
C ALA A 27 -5.03 12.45 -2.80
N GLY A 28 -4.91 12.71 -1.50
CA GLY A 28 -6.04 12.76 -0.57
C GLY A 28 -5.60 12.96 0.88
N GLY A 29 -6.57 13.15 1.81
CA GLY A 29 -6.31 13.37 3.23
C GLY A 29 -5.86 14.80 3.56
N LYS A 30 -5.10 14.94 4.68
CA LYS A 30 -4.61 16.23 5.18
C LYS A 30 -3.65 16.93 4.21
N HIS A 31 -2.88 16.15 3.45
CA HIS A 31 -1.90 16.65 2.48
C HIS A 31 -2.35 16.24 1.07
N ASN A 32 -3.36 16.94 0.55
CA ASN A 32 -3.91 16.69 -0.79
C ASN A 32 -3.28 17.65 -1.81
N ASP A 33 -2.33 17.15 -2.58
CA ASP A 33 -1.66 17.93 -3.62
C ASP A 33 -2.39 17.87 -4.99
N LEU A 34 -3.40 17.00 -5.13
CA LEU A 34 -4.05 16.70 -6.41
C LEU A 34 -4.59 17.94 -7.12
N GLU A 35 -5.19 18.88 -6.38
CA GLU A 35 -5.79 20.09 -6.95
C GLU A 35 -4.75 21.10 -7.44
N ASN A 36 -3.56 21.11 -6.84
CA ASN A 36 -2.46 22.00 -7.18
C ASN A 36 -1.63 21.50 -8.37
N VAL A 37 -1.68 20.17 -8.64
CA VAL A 37 -0.94 19.57 -9.75
C VAL A 37 -1.35 20.14 -11.09
N GLY A 38 -0.36 20.60 -11.84
CA GLY A 38 -0.51 21.28 -13.14
C GLY A 38 -0.63 22.81 -13.04
N TYR A 39 -1.10 23.33 -11.91
CA TYR A 39 -1.30 24.78 -11.70
C TYR A 39 -0.17 25.45 -10.94
N THR A 40 0.66 24.69 -10.27
CA THR A 40 1.89 25.14 -9.62
C THR A 40 3.10 24.44 -10.22
N PRO A 41 4.30 25.01 -10.12
CA PRO A 41 5.51 24.38 -10.67
C PRO A 41 6.10 23.27 -9.81
N ARG A 42 5.58 23.03 -8.57
CA ARG A 42 6.25 22.22 -7.54
C ARG A 42 5.41 21.09 -6.93
N HIS A 43 4.10 21.02 -7.22
CA HIS A 43 3.22 19.99 -6.66
C HIS A 43 3.08 18.80 -7.60
N HIS A 44 3.16 17.59 -7.03
CA HIS A 44 3.04 16.31 -7.71
C HIS A 44 2.15 15.36 -6.93
N THR A 45 1.42 14.49 -7.62
CA THR A 45 0.74 13.35 -6.99
C THR A 45 1.70 12.23 -6.63
N PHE A 46 2.66 11.96 -7.49
CA PHE A 46 3.77 11.03 -7.27
C PHE A 46 5.09 11.80 -7.22
N PHE A 47 5.86 11.58 -6.17
CA PHE A 47 7.19 12.15 -6.00
C PHE A 47 8.07 11.23 -5.17
N GLU A 48 9.38 11.48 -5.20
CA GLU A 48 10.32 10.74 -4.36
C GLU A 48 10.78 11.60 -3.20
N MET A 49 10.73 11.00 -2.00
CA MET A 49 11.19 11.63 -0.76
C MET A 49 12.54 11.04 -0.38
N LEU A 50 13.58 11.87 -0.45
CA LEU A 50 14.87 11.55 0.13
C LEU A 50 14.83 11.84 1.63
N GLY A 51 15.24 10.88 2.44
CA GLY A 51 15.18 11.01 3.89
C GLY A 51 16.41 10.46 4.58
N ASN A 52 16.76 11.07 5.71
CA ASN A 52 17.69 10.53 6.68
C ASN A 52 17.03 10.50 8.06
N PHE A 53 17.27 9.42 8.79
CA PHE A 53 16.56 9.07 10.00
C PHE A 53 17.55 8.72 11.10
N SER A 54 17.19 9.10 12.35
CA SER A 54 17.91 8.70 13.55
C SER A 54 16.94 8.18 14.59
N PHE A 55 17.25 7.02 15.16
CA PHE A 55 16.48 6.35 16.20
C PHE A 55 17.24 6.45 17.53
N GLY A 56 17.58 7.68 17.92
CA GLY A 56 18.37 7.99 19.11
C GLY A 56 19.89 7.86 18.95
N ASP A 57 20.43 7.88 17.72
CA ASP A 57 21.87 7.93 17.43
C ASP A 57 22.37 9.38 17.38
N TYR A 58 21.71 10.23 16.60
CA TYR A 58 21.97 11.67 16.53
C TYR A 58 20.67 12.46 16.62
N PHE A 59 20.81 13.76 16.94
CA PHE A 59 19.67 14.65 17.05
C PHE A 59 19.95 15.99 16.35
N LYS A 60 19.36 17.10 16.77
CA LYS A 60 19.32 18.40 16.08
C LYS A 60 20.69 18.87 15.54
N GLU A 61 21.71 18.90 16.39
CA GLU A 61 23.03 19.46 16.00
C GLU A 61 23.60 18.72 14.78
N LYS A 62 23.67 17.38 14.84
CA LYS A 62 24.19 16.60 13.74
C LYS A 62 23.27 16.58 12.52
N ALA A 63 21.95 16.56 12.72
CA ALA A 63 21.00 16.62 11.62
C ALA A 63 21.16 17.91 10.82
N ILE A 64 21.26 19.05 11.49
CA ILE A 64 21.51 20.36 10.88
C ILE A 64 22.89 20.39 10.19
N TYR A 65 23.91 19.83 10.84
CA TYR A 65 25.25 19.75 10.24
C TYR A 65 25.24 18.94 8.94
N TYR A 66 24.66 17.75 8.94
CA TYR A 66 24.59 16.89 7.74
C TYR A 66 23.80 17.57 6.62
N ALA A 67 22.68 18.18 6.94
CA ALA A 67 21.85 18.87 5.95
C ALA A 67 22.60 20.05 5.32
N TRP A 68 23.25 20.89 6.15
CA TRP A 68 24.00 22.04 5.66
C TRP A 68 25.21 21.65 4.84
N ASP A 69 25.93 20.62 5.27
CA ASP A 69 27.13 20.11 4.58
C ASP A 69 26.76 19.56 3.19
N LEU A 70 25.75 18.70 3.11
CA LEU A 70 25.26 18.13 1.85
C LEU A 70 24.82 19.22 0.85
N ILE A 71 23.99 20.17 1.31
CA ILE A 71 23.45 21.21 0.42
C ILE A 71 24.54 22.15 -0.08
N THR A 72 25.44 22.59 0.82
CA THR A 72 26.39 23.66 0.49
C THR A 72 27.71 23.18 -0.07
N LYS A 73 28.14 21.95 0.27
CA LYS A 73 29.41 21.40 -0.24
C LYS A 73 29.18 20.40 -1.37
N ASP A 74 28.36 19.38 -1.14
CA ASP A 74 28.20 18.31 -2.12
C ASP A 74 27.31 18.77 -3.29
N PHE A 75 26.19 19.45 -3.03
CA PHE A 75 25.33 20.01 -4.07
C PHE A 75 25.83 21.37 -4.58
N GLY A 76 26.72 22.04 -3.85
CA GLY A 76 27.31 23.32 -4.26
C GLY A 76 26.31 24.49 -4.29
N ILE A 77 25.22 24.41 -3.53
CA ILE A 77 24.21 25.47 -3.50
C ILE A 77 24.74 26.72 -2.77
N ASP A 78 24.56 27.89 -3.40
CA ASP A 78 25.02 29.15 -2.86
C ASP A 78 24.32 29.48 -1.53
N LYS A 79 25.13 29.59 -0.46
CA LYS A 79 24.67 29.94 0.89
C LYS A 79 23.91 31.25 0.97
N ASN A 80 24.20 32.19 0.07
CA ASN A 80 23.54 33.49 0.01
C ASN A 80 22.09 33.40 -0.48
N ARG A 81 21.70 32.26 -1.03
CA ARG A 81 20.34 31.96 -1.47
C ARG A 81 19.52 31.18 -0.46
N LEU A 82 20.13 30.75 0.65
CA LEU A 82 19.49 29.88 1.63
C LEU A 82 18.91 30.67 2.81
N TYR A 83 17.70 30.28 3.18
CA TYR A 83 17.00 30.68 4.40
C TYR A 83 16.58 29.43 5.14
N VAL A 84 16.45 29.54 6.47
CA VAL A 84 15.97 28.44 7.30
C VAL A 84 14.84 28.90 8.19
N THR A 85 13.89 28.01 8.45
CA THR A 85 12.84 28.24 9.43
C THR A 85 13.06 27.36 10.65
N VAL A 86 12.62 27.81 11.81
CA VAL A 86 12.60 27.05 13.06
C VAL A 86 11.27 27.29 13.78
N PHE A 87 10.80 26.30 14.50
CA PHE A 87 9.67 26.51 15.39
C PHE A 87 9.99 27.60 16.41
N HIS A 88 9.09 28.54 16.64
CA HIS A 88 9.34 29.75 17.42
C HIS A 88 9.87 29.53 18.85
N LYS A 89 9.59 28.35 19.44
CA LYS A 89 10.06 27.94 20.78
C LYS A 89 11.32 27.05 20.74
N ASP A 90 11.87 26.77 19.58
CA ASP A 90 13.04 25.91 19.43
C ASP A 90 14.33 26.75 19.36
N ASP A 91 14.73 27.28 20.51
CA ASP A 91 15.97 28.06 20.63
C ASP A 91 17.22 27.22 20.38
N GLU A 92 17.14 25.91 20.62
CA GLU A 92 18.26 24.99 20.39
C GLU A 92 18.55 24.87 18.88
N ALA A 93 17.54 24.62 18.05
CA ALA A 93 17.71 24.58 16.60
C ALA A 93 18.17 25.94 16.04
N PHE A 94 17.61 27.05 16.54
CA PHE A 94 18.04 28.39 16.15
C PHE A 94 19.53 28.61 16.38
N ASN A 95 20.04 28.26 17.57
CA ASN A 95 21.45 28.42 17.95
C ASN A 95 22.36 27.48 17.13
N PHE A 96 21.91 26.25 16.81
CA PHE A 96 22.67 25.35 15.95
C PHE A 96 22.80 25.90 14.54
N TRP A 97 21.73 26.43 13.93
CA TRP A 97 21.83 27.08 12.61
C TRP A 97 22.82 28.24 12.62
N LYS A 98 22.78 29.11 13.63
CA LYS A 98 23.71 30.22 13.79
C LYS A 98 25.16 29.74 13.90
N LYS A 99 25.40 28.69 14.70
CA LYS A 99 26.73 28.13 14.94
C LYS A 99 27.30 27.37 13.74
N ILE A 100 26.49 26.52 13.13
CA ILE A 100 26.93 25.55 12.10
C ILE A 100 26.93 26.19 10.72
N ALA A 101 25.84 26.84 10.34
CA ALA A 101 25.67 27.45 9.03
C ALA A 101 26.33 28.84 8.92
N GLY A 102 26.56 29.51 10.04
CA GLY A 102 27.04 30.89 10.08
C GLY A 102 26.05 31.90 9.50
N LEU A 103 24.75 31.56 9.51
CA LEU A 103 23.69 32.43 9.01
C LEU A 103 23.46 33.61 9.95
N ASN A 104 23.17 34.76 9.36
CA ASN A 104 22.67 35.91 10.11
C ASN A 104 21.27 35.63 10.65
N GLU A 105 20.88 36.28 11.73
CA GLU A 105 19.59 36.05 12.39
C GLU A 105 18.37 36.39 11.48
N ASP A 106 18.52 37.31 10.56
CA ASP A 106 17.51 37.67 9.55
C ASP A 106 17.22 36.56 8.51
N ARG A 107 18.09 35.53 8.48
CA ARG A 107 17.92 34.35 7.62
C ARG A 107 17.49 33.10 8.38
N ILE A 108 17.29 33.19 9.70
CA ILE A 108 16.78 32.14 10.55
C ILE A 108 15.41 32.56 11.06
N LEU A 109 14.37 32.17 10.34
CA LEU A 109 13.01 32.67 10.55
C LEU A 109 12.28 31.86 11.62
N ARG A 110 11.71 32.52 12.63
CA ARG A 110 10.92 31.88 13.68
C ARG A 110 9.46 31.82 13.31
N ILE A 111 8.93 30.62 13.14
CA ILE A 111 7.54 30.38 12.73
C ILE A 111 6.70 29.98 13.93
N SER A 112 5.62 30.70 14.18
CA SER A 112 4.71 30.45 15.31
C SER A 112 3.52 29.55 14.99
N THR A 113 3.28 29.30 13.71
CA THR A 113 2.20 28.45 13.22
C THR A 113 2.56 26.95 13.35
N SER A 114 1.63 26.09 12.96
CA SER A 114 1.85 24.66 12.91
C SER A 114 2.82 24.20 11.79
N ASP A 115 3.24 25.12 10.91
CA ASP A 115 4.08 24.77 9.76
C ASP A 115 5.45 24.26 10.20
N ASN A 116 6.04 24.82 11.26
CA ASN A 116 7.26 24.29 11.85
C ASN A 116 7.03 23.40 13.09
N PHE A 117 5.83 22.80 13.21
CA PHE A 117 5.57 21.73 14.17
C PHE A 117 4.86 20.58 13.46
N TRP A 118 5.66 19.61 13.02
CA TRP A 118 5.16 18.49 12.24
C TRP A 118 4.43 17.46 13.12
N SER A 119 3.31 16.95 12.62
CA SER A 119 2.55 15.84 13.22
C SER A 119 2.10 14.85 12.16
N MET A 120 2.19 13.57 12.47
CA MET A 120 1.80 12.49 11.55
C MET A 120 0.29 12.53 11.21
N GLY A 121 -0.53 12.96 12.16
CA GLY A 121 -1.98 13.07 12.05
C GLY A 121 -2.58 13.57 13.36
N GLU A 122 -3.78 13.12 13.68
CA GLU A 122 -4.40 13.41 14.99
C GLU A 122 -3.68 12.69 16.14
N THR A 123 -3.06 11.55 15.84
CA THR A 123 -2.24 10.75 16.76
C THR A 123 -0.96 10.29 16.09
N GLY A 124 0.06 9.97 16.89
CA GLY A 124 1.37 9.44 16.47
C GLY A 124 2.53 10.38 16.71
N PRO A 125 3.73 10.04 16.23
CA PRO A 125 4.94 10.85 16.43
C PRO A 125 4.79 12.27 15.91
N CYS A 126 5.33 13.22 16.67
CA CYS A 126 5.33 14.63 16.33
C CYS A 126 6.51 15.37 16.97
N GLY A 127 6.78 16.57 16.50
CA GLY A 127 7.83 17.44 17.06
C GLY A 127 8.06 18.70 16.25
N PRO A 128 8.88 19.63 16.79
CA PRO A 128 9.29 20.81 16.06
C PRO A 128 10.09 20.41 14.82
N CYS A 129 10.00 21.21 13.79
CA CYS A 129 10.80 21.00 12.58
C CYS A 129 11.51 22.29 12.15
N SER A 130 12.49 22.11 11.31
CA SER A 130 13.27 23.16 10.69
C SER A 130 13.36 22.91 9.21
N GLU A 131 13.05 23.90 8.41
CA GLU A 131 13.02 23.77 6.96
C GLU A 131 14.10 24.63 6.32
N ILE A 132 14.61 24.17 5.21
CA ILE A 132 15.60 24.89 4.40
C ILE A 132 14.90 25.36 3.14
N PHE A 133 14.95 26.66 2.89
CA PHE A 133 14.37 27.33 1.72
C PHE A 133 15.45 27.87 0.82
N TYR A 134 15.17 27.83 -0.47
CA TYR A 134 15.99 28.45 -1.49
C TYR A 134 15.28 29.68 -2.10
N ASP A 135 15.97 30.82 -2.18
CA ASP A 135 15.51 32.04 -2.85
C ASP A 135 15.87 31.99 -4.33
N HIS A 136 14.88 31.76 -5.19
CA HIS A 136 15.04 31.76 -6.64
C HIS A 136 15.27 33.18 -7.22
N GLY A 137 15.05 34.23 -6.44
CA GLY A 137 15.28 35.61 -6.83
C GLY A 137 14.00 36.44 -7.01
N ASP A 138 14.18 37.74 -7.11
CA ASP A 138 13.12 38.76 -7.13
C ASP A 138 12.30 38.82 -8.42
N HIS A 139 12.73 38.11 -9.46
CA HIS A 139 11.97 37.94 -10.70
C HIS A 139 10.73 37.05 -10.50
N LEU A 140 10.69 36.27 -9.41
CA LEU A 140 9.53 35.46 -9.02
C LEU A 140 8.75 36.12 -7.90
N LYS A 141 7.44 35.87 -7.88
CA LYS A 141 6.54 36.32 -6.78
C LYS A 141 6.72 35.43 -5.56
N GLY A 142 6.57 35.98 -4.38
CA GLY A 142 6.60 35.30 -3.10
C GLY A 142 7.42 36.09 -2.08
N GLY A 143 6.96 36.09 -0.83
CA GLY A 143 7.63 36.68 0.33
C GLY A 143 8.38 35.61 1.13
N LEU A 144 9.08 36.08 2.17
CA LEU A 144 9.75 35.20 3.12
C LEU A 144 8.75 34.27 3.82
N PRO A 145 9.14 33.02 4.12
CA PRO A 145 8.34 32.09 4.92
C PRO A 145 7.84 32.71 6.23
N GLY A 146 6.59 32.45 6.60
CA GLY A 146 5.95 33.04 7.78
C GLY A 146 5.40 34.46 7.57
N THR A 147 5.47 35.03 6.37
CA THR A 147 4.88 36.32 6.03
C THR A 147 3.56 36.20 5.29
N LYS A 148 2.74 37.28 5.29
CA LYS A 148 1.46 37.28 4.57
C LYS A 148 1.57 37.05 3.06
N ASN A 149 2.76 37.26 2.49
CA ASN A 149 3.01 37.13 1.06
C ASN A 149 3.91 35.92 0.74
N GLU A 150 3.97 34.93 1.62
CA GLU A 150 4.78 33.71 1.43
C GLU A 150 4.31 32.85 0.26
N ASP A 151 3.04 32.98 -0.12
CA ASP A 151 2.50 32.28 -1.29
C ASP A 151 3.21 32.76 -2.57
N GLY A 152 3.89 31.83 -3.22
CA GLY A 152 4.60 32.09 -4.46
C GLY A 152 5.71 31.09 -4.73
N ASP A 153 6.50 31.35 -5.77
CA ASP A 153 7.53 30.41 -6.27
C ASP A 153 8.96 30.95 -6.04
N ARG A 154 9.10 32.07 -5.31
CA ARG A 154 10.40 32.65 -5.00
C ARG A 154 11.16 31.86 -3.93
N PHE A 155 10.51 31.67 -2.76
CA PHE A 155 11.11 30.95 -1.63
C PHE A 155 10.53 29.55 -1.60
N ILE A 156 11.29 28.56 -2.02
CA ILE A 156 10.85 27.16 -2.09
C ILE A 156 11.55 26.33 -1.01
N GLU A 157 10.74 25.67 -0.19
CA GLU A 157 11.23 24.64 0.74
C GLU A 157 11.86 23.50 -0.07
N ILE A 158 13.13 23.20 0.22
CA ILE A 158 13.89 22.12 -0.39
C ILE A 158 14.11 20.94 0.55
N TRP A 159 14.13 21.17 1.86
CA TRP A 159 14.31 20.11 2.85
C TRP A 159 13.63 20.43 4.16
N ASN A 160 12.93 19.46 4.76
CA ASN A 160 12.34 19.57 6.08
C ASN A 160 13.05 18.61 7.05
N LEU A 161 13.55 19.11 8.17
CA LEU A 161 14.20 18.37 9.24
C LEU A 161 13.25 18.30 10.43
N VAL A 162 12.65 17.14 10.69
CA VAL A 162 11.71 16.97 11.79
C VAL A 162 12.43 16.35 12.99
N PHE A 163 12.33 17.02 14.13
CA PHE A 163 12.89 16.60 15.40
C PHE A 163 11.80 15.90 16.22
N MET A 164 11.66 14.59 16.00
CA MET A 164 10.67 13.75 16.66
C MET A 164 10.98 13.63 18.14
N GLN A 165 10.17 14.29 18.97
CA GLN A 165 10.34 14.33 20.42
C GLN A 165 9.15 13.73 21.16
N TYR A 166 7.96 13.79 20.55
CA TYR A 166 6.70 13.47 21.21
C TYR A 166 5.88 12.47 20.43
N GLU A 167 4.96 11.81 21.15
CA GLU A 167 3.85 11.06 20.59
C GLU A 167 2.53 11.67 21.04
N GLN A 168 1.68 12.06 20.07
CA GLN A 168 0.32 12.48 20.32
C GLN A 168 -0.56 11.24 20.47
N ILE A 169 -1.02 10.95 21.68
CA ILE A 169 -1.86 9.79 21.99
C ILE A 169 -3.34 10.09 21.71
N SER A 170 -3.78 11.31 22.06
CA SER A 170 -5.12 11.81 21.77
C SER A 170 -5.05 13.32 21.59
N LYS A 171 -6.16 13.96 21.21
CA LYS A 171 -6.22 15.42 21.00
C LYS A 171 -5.62 16.23 22.13
N ASP A 172 -5.77 15.76 23.38
CA ASP A 172 -5.36 16.50 24.59
C ASP A 172 -4.20 15.85 25.34
N LYS A 173 -3.67 14.71 24.87
CA LYS A 173 -2.61 13.97 25.55
C LYS A 173 -1.40 13.74 24.64
N ARG A 174 -0.27 14.28 25.06
CA ARG A 174 1.05 14.12 24.44
C ARG A 174 2.03 13.55 25.47
N ILE A 175 2.87 12.63 25.03
CA ILE A 175 3.95 12.05 25.84
C ILE A 175 5.27 12.18 25.09
N ASP A 176 6.39 12.05 25.81
CA ASP A 176 7.72 12.00 25.19
C ASP A 176 7.93 10.66 24.49
N LEU A 177 8.63 10.67 23.35
CA LEU A 177 9.11 9.44 22.71
C LEU A 177 10.21 8.79 23.57
N PRO A 178 10.38 7.47 23.50
CA PRO A 178 11.42 6.74 24.24
C PRO A 178 12.83 7.31 24.01
N LYS A 179 13.08 7.82 22.81
CA LYS A 179 14.33 8.50 22.43
C LYS A 179 14.03 9.65 21.48
N PRO A 180 14.69 10.82 21.64
CA PRO A 180 14.69 11.86 20.63
C PRO A 180 15.19 11.30 19.30
N SER A 181 14.43 11.52 18.24
CA SER A 181 14.66 10.91 16.93
C SER A 181 14.60 11.97 15.84
N VAL A 182 15.11 11.62 14.66
CA VAL A 182 15.10 12.51 13.48
C VAL A 182 14.40 11.83 12.33
N ASP A 183 13.49 12.56 11.69
CA ASP A 183 12.84 12.20 10.43
C ASP A 183 13.03 13.38 9.48
N THR A 184 13.50 13.15 8.27
CA THR A 184 13.68 14.24 7.31
C THR A 184 13.05 13.92 5.97
N GLY A 185 12.71 14.97 5.22
CA GLY A 185 12.15 14.82 3.88
C GLY A 185 12.62 15.91 2.94
N MET A 186 13.29 15.49 1.86
CA MET A 186 13.72 16.33 0.75
C MET A 186 13.10 15.80 -0.54
N GLY A 187 12.33 16.62 -1.26
CA GLY A 187 11.72 16.21 -2.53
C GLY A 187 12.76 16.09 -3.63
N LEU A 188 12.92 14.89 -4.20
CA LEU A 188 13.87 14.65 -5.29
C LEU A 188 13.59 15.57 -6.48
N GLU A 189 12.35 15.74 -6.87
CA GLU A 189 11.93 16.59 -7.99
C GLU A 189 12.30 18.06 -7.77
N ARG A 190 12.11 18.58 -6.54
CA ARG A 190 12.46 19.96 -6.18
C ARG A 190 13.97 20.18 -6.23
N VAL A 191 14.74 19.29 -5.61
CA VAL A 191 16.20 19.39 -5.63
C VAL A 191 16.78 19.21 -7.01
N SER A 192 16.18 18.30 -7.82
CA SER A 192 16.59 18.10 -9.22
C SER A 192 16.34 19.35 -10.07
N ALA A 193 15.19 20.00 -9.90
CA ALA A 193 14.89 21.27 -10.60
C ALA A 193 15.91 22.34 -10.22
N LEU A 194 16.20 22.50 -8.92
CA LEU A 194 17.18 23.46 -8.43
C LEU A 194 18.57 23.21 -9.02
N LEU A 195 19.04 21.97 -9.02
CA LEU A 195 20.35 21.59 -9.56
C LEU A 195 20.42 21.72 -11.10
N GLN A 196 19.29 21.63 -11.78
CA GLN A 196 19.16 21.91 -13.22
C GLN A 196 18.97 23.41 -13.53
N GLY A 197 18.98 24.28 -12.50
CA GLY A 197 18.90 25.73 -12.65
C GLY A 197 17.50 26.27 -12.94
N THR A 198 16.44 25.54 -12.58
CA THR A 198 15.05 25.98 -12.74
C THR A 198 14.29 25.95 -11.41
N HIS A 199 13.23 26.77 -11.30
CA HIS A 199 12.28 26.73 -10.19
C HIS A 199 11.08 25.81 -10.47
N ASP A 200 10.94 25.36 -11.72
CA ASP A 200 9.81 24.57 -12.19
C ASP A 200 10.20 23.12 -12.34
N ASN A 201 9.63 22.24 -11.52
CA ASN A 201 9.90 20.81 -11.57
C ASN A 201 9.56 20.19 -12.95
N TYR A 202 8.56 20.77 -13.65
CA TYR A 202 8.17 20.30 -14.99
C TYR A 202 9.15 20.72 -16.09
N GLU A 203 10.12 21.59 -15.78
CA GLU A 203 11.22 21.95 -16.65
C GLU A 203 12.46 21.04 -16.49
N THR A 204 12.40 20.03 -15.60
CA THR A 204 13.45 19.01 -15.52
C THR A 204 13.42 18.09 -16.73
N ASP A 205 14.55 17.44 -16.98
CA ASP A 205 14.76 16.58 -18.15
C ASP A 205 13.67 15.50 -18.32
N HIS A 206 13.31 14.80 -17.26
CA HIS A 206 12.28 13.76 -17.31
C HIS A 206 10.89 14.31 -17.66
N PHE A 207 10.48 15.39 -17.00
CA PHE A 207 9.16 15.97 -17.26
C PHE A 207 9.08 16.60 -18.65
N LYS A 208 10.15 17.28 -19.10
CA LYS A 208 10.22 17.82 -20.47
C LYS A 208 9.99 16.76 -21.53
N LYS A 209 10.60 15.58 -21.38
CA LYS A 209 10.42 14.48 -22.33
C LYS A 209 8.98 13.96 -22.36
N LEU A 210 8.35 13.83 -21.19
CA LEU A 210 6.94 13.42 -21.09
C LEU A 210 6.00 14.47 -21.72
N ILE A 211 6.24 15.76 -21.48
CA ILE A 211 5.48 16.87 -22.05
C ILE A 211 5.65 16.92 -23.58
N LEU A 212 6.86 16.76 -24.09
CA LEU A 212 7.13 16.72 -25.54
C LEU A 212 6.46 15.51 -26.18
N SER A 213 6.60 14.31 -25.60
CA SER A 213 5.92 13.12 -26.10
C SER A 213 4.39 13.26 -26.10
N THR A 214 3.84 13.89 -25.05
CA THR A 214 2.42 14.23 -25.02
C THR A 214 2.05 15.15 -26.18
N SER A 215 2.84 16.22 -26.42
CA SER A 215 2.64 17.16 -27.52
C SER A 215 2.61 16.46 -28.89
N ASP A 216 3.52 15.52 -29.11
CA ASP A 216 3.62 14.75 -30.35
C ASP A 216 2.41 13.84 -30.58
N ILE A 217 1.94 13.16 -29.51
CA ILE A 217 0.78 12.24 -29.59
C ILE A 217 -0.51 13.03 -29.81
N VAL A 218 -0.76 14.09 -29.03
CA VAL A 218 -1.99 14.90 -29.16
C VAL A 218 -1.92 15.92 -30.31
N LYS A 219 -0.79 16.05 -30.98
CA LYS A 219 -0.52 16.99 -32.08
C LYS A 219 -0.83 18.45 -31.73
N LYS A 220 -0.52 18.85 -30.49
CA LYS A 220 -0.75 20.20 -29.96
C LYS A 220 0.43 20.63 -29.12
N LYS A 221 0.97 21.83 -29.37
CA LYS A 221 2.09 22.37 -28.60
C LYS A 221 1.65 22.98 -27.28
N PRO A 222 2.47 22.88 -26.23
CA PRO A 222 2.23 23.61 -24.98
C PRO A 222 2.24 25.14 -25.20
N ASP A 223 1.27 25.83 -24.61
CA ASP A 223 1.16 27.28 -24.53
C ASP A 223 0.64 27.69 -23.16
N GLN A 224 0.60 28.98 -22.85
CA GLN A 224 0.14 29.49 -21.54
C GLN A 224 -1.27 29.03 -21.13
N LYS A 225 -2.16 28.73 -22.11
CA LYS A 225 -3.55 28.34 -21.84
C LYS A 225 -3.70 26.84 -21.55
N ASN A 226 -2.81 26.03 -22.07
CA ASN A 226 -2.93 24.58 -22.03
C ASN A 226 -1.78 23.87 -21.27
N LEU A 227 -0.76 24.61 -20.82
CA LEU A 227 0.43 24.06 -20.15
C LEU A 227 0.05 23.23 -18.91
N SER A 228 -0.98 23.66 -18.16
CA SER A 228 -1.49 22.92 -17.01
C SER A 228 -1.94 21.49 -17.38
N SER A 229 -2.55 21.33 -18.56
CA SER A 229 -2.99 20.01 -19.03
C SER A 229 -1.79 19.08 -19.32
N PHE A 230 -0.73 19.60 -19.93
CA PHE A 230 0.49 18.82 -20.18
C PHE A 230 1.16 18.39 -18.88
N ARG A 231 1.23 19.29 -17.88
CA ARG A 231 1.79 19.00 -16.56
C ARG A 231 0.98 17.92 -15.82
N VAL A 232 -0.36 18.02 -15.83
CA VAL A 232 -1.25 17.02 -15.23
C VAL A 232 -1.07 15.66 -15.89
N ILE A 233 -1.01 15.59 -17.22
CA ILE A 233 -0.81 14.33 -17.94
C ILE A 233 0.51 13.68 -17.55
N ALA A 234 1.61 14.45 -17.55
CA ALA A 234 2.93 13.94 -17.20
C ALA A 234 3.01 13.43 -15.76
N ASP A 235 2.47 14.18 -14.80
CA ASP A 235 2.42 13.76 -13.39
C ASP A 235 1.55 12.53 -13.17
N HIS A 236 0.34 12.53 -13.73
CA HIS A 236 -0.63 11.46 -13.50
C HIS A 236 -0.27 10.16 -14.24
N LEU A 237 0.45 10.24 -15.35
CA LEU A 237 1.04 9.07 -15.98
C LEU A 237 2.06 8.40 -15.06
N ARG A 238 2.98 9.18 -14.46
CA ARG A 238 3.94 8.67 -13.47
C ARG A 238 3.22 8.01 -12.31
N ALA A 239 2.32 8.75 -11.66
CA ALA A 239 1.57 8.26 -10.50
C ALA A 239 0.81 6.96 -10.80
N SER A 240 0.09 6.91 -11.90
CA SER A 240 -0.70 5.75 -12.30
C SER A 240 0.18 4.55 -12.63
N SER A 241 1.26 4.76 -13.36
CA SER A 241 2.16 3.67 -13.77
C SER A 241 2.86 3.01 -12.58
N PHE A 242 3.36 3.81 -11.62
CA PHE A 242 3.98 3.27 -10.41
C PHE A 242 2.96 2.57 -9.49
N LEU A 243 1.77 3.12 -9.31
CA LEU A 243 0.72 2.47 -8.52
C LEU A 243 0.31 1.12 -9.13
N ILE A 244 0.16 1.05 -10.45
CA ILE A 244 -0.15 -0.22 -11.14
C ILE A 244 1.01 -1.21 -11.03
N ALA A 245 2.26 -0.76 -11.17
CA ALA A 245 3.44 -1.61 -11.01
C ALA A 245 3.54 -2.22 -9.60
N GLU A 246 3.08 -1.48 -8.57
CA GLU A 246 2.98 -1.92 -7.18
C GLU A 246 1.69 -2.72 -6.89
N GLY A 247 0.94 -3.10 -7.93
CA GLY A 247 -0.23 -3.98 -7.82
C GLY A 247 -1.54 -3.29 -7.39
N VAL A 248 -1.60 -1.95 -7.38
CA VAL A 248 -2.87 -1.23 -7.19
C VAL A 248 -3.59 -1.17 -8.53
N LEU A 249 -4.82 -1.67 -8.59
CA LEU A 249 -5.66 -1.61 -9.79
C LEU A 249 -6.83 -0.63 -9.58
N PRO A 250 -7.34 0.02 -10.67
CA PRO A 250 -8.47 0.94 -10.56
C PRO A 250 -9.72 0.24 -10.02
N SER A 251 -10.32 0.79 -8.95
CA SER A 251 -11.53 0.26 -8.32
C SER A 251 -12.47 1.38 -7.86
N ASN A 252 -13.60 1.03 -7.23
CA ASN A 252 -14.57 1.99 -6.74
C ASN A 252 -14.33 2.43 -5.29
N GLU A 253 -13.37 1.81 -4.60
CA GLU A 253 -13.08 2.07 -3.19
C GLU A 253 -11.59 1.93 -2.87
N GLY A 254 -11.19 2.39 -1.69
CA GLY A 254 -9.84 2.26 -1.17
C GLY A 254 -8.77 2.90 -2.07
N ARG A 255 -7.59 2.27 -2.13
CA ARG A 255 -6.45 2.75 -2.93
C ARG A 255 -6.72 2.74 -4.43
N GLY A 256 -7.50 1.76 -4.91
CA GLY A 256 -7.87 1.67 -6.33
C GLY A 256 -8.79 2.81 -6.79
N TYR A 257 -9.64 3.33 -5.90
CA TYR A 257 -10.43 4.53 -6.17
C TYR A 257 -9.53 5.77 -6.36
N VAL A 258 -8.53 5.93 -5.49
CA VAL A 258 -7.56 7.05 -5.62
C VAL A 258 -6.81 6.95 -6.94
N LEU A 259 -6.32 5.75 -7.30
CA LEU A 259 -5.69 5.52 -8.61
C LEU A 259 -6.63 5.89 -9.76
N ARG A 260 -7.86 5.38 -9.76
CA ARG A 260 -8.85 5.69 -10.81
C ARG A 260 -9.11 7.18 -10.94
N ARG A 261 -9.18 7.91 -9.81
CA ARG A 261 -9.35 9.36 -9.79
C ARG A 261 -8.17 10.08 -10.45
N ILE A 262 -6.93 9.69 -10.14
CA ILE A 262 -5.71 10.23 -10.76
C ILE A 262 -5.73 9.95 -12.27
N MET A 263 -5.96 8.70 -12.68
CA MET A 263 -6.02 8.31 -14.09
C MET A 263 -7.04 9.15 -14.86
N ARG A 264 -8.29 9.19 -14.39
CA ARG A 264 -9.38 9.92 -15.07
C ARG A 264 -9.14 11.41 -15.16
N ARG A 265 -8.52 12.02 -14.12
CA ARG A 265 -8.13 13.43 -14.19
C ARG A 265 -7.12 13.68 -15.31
N GLY A 266 -6.08 12.86 -15.42
CA GLY A 266 -5.11 12.96 -16.51
C GLY A 266 -5.72 12.71 -17.89
N MET A 267 -6.54 11.68 -18.04
CA MET A 267 -7.25 11.32 -19.28
C MET A 267 -8.20 12.43 -19.76
N ARG A 268 -8.86 13.12 -18.81
CA ARG A 268 -9.65 14.31 -19.15
C ARG A 268 -8.79 15.41 -19.72
N HIS A 269 -7.60 15.67 -19.15
CA HIS A 269 -6.70 16.68 -19.68
C HIS A 269 -6.20 16.32 -21.10
N SER A 270 -6.04 15.04 -21.42
CA SER A 270 -5.77 14.58 -22.80
C SER A 270 -6.95 14.93 -23.74
N HIS A 271 -8.18 14.70 -23.27
CA HIS A 271 -9.38 15.08 -24.02
C HIS A 271 -9.49 16.61 -24.23
N LEU A 272 -9.16 17.42 -23.21
CA LEU A 272 -9.12 18.89 -23.33
C LEU A 272 -8.07 19.38 -24.34
N LEU A 273 -6.99 18.63 -24.53
CA LEU A 273 -6.01 18.88 -25.58
C LEU A 273 -6.49 18.47 -26.98
N GLY A 274 -7.64 17.80 -27.07
CA GLY A 274 -8.30 17.42 -28.33
C GLY A 274 -8.16 15.96 -28.70
N SER A 275 -7.57 15.12 -27.84
CA SER A 275 -7.47 13.68 -28.13
C SER A 275 -8.84 13.01 -28.00
N LYS A 276 -9.19 12.16 -28.99
CA LYS A 276 -10.37 11.30 -29.00
C LYS A 276 -10.03 9.84 -28.79
N GLU A 277 -8.76 9.50 -28.87
CA GLU A 277 -8.22 8.16 -28.72
C GLU A 277 -7.43 8.08 -27.42
N PRO A 278 -7.26 6.88 -26.82
CA PRO A 278 -6.43 6.67 -25.65
C PRO A 278 -4.99 7.13 -25.86
N VAL A 279 -4.46 7.91 -24.91
CA VAL A 279 -3.13 8.53 -24.96
C VAL A 279 -2.17 7.91 -23.97
N PHE A 280 -2.65 7.57 -22.77
CA PHE A 280 -1.80 7.19 -21.63
C PHE A 280 -0.97 5.95 -21.89
N TYR A 281 -1.56 4.91 -22.49
CA TYR A 281 -0.83 3.67 -22.76
C TYR A 281 0.31 3.85 -23.78
N ASN A 282 0.18 4.81 -24.72
CA ASN A 282 1.23 5.16 -25.66
C ASN A 282 2.34 5.99 -24.98
N LEU A 283 1.97 6.93 -24.11
CA LEU A 283 2.90 7.74 -23.31
C LEU A 283 3.72 6.90 -22.34
N PHE A 284 3.21 5.77 -21.89
CA PHE A 284 3.95 4.89 -20.99
C PHE A 284 5.29 4.41 -21.58
N GLU A 285 5.40 4.29 -22.90
CA GLU A 285 6.66 3.91 -23.53
C GLU A 285 7.77 4.94 -23.24
N THR A 286 7.44 6.24 -23.30
CA THR A 286 8.38 7.31 -22.95
C THR A 286 8.77 7.24 -21.48
N LEU A 287 7.79 7.07 -20.58
CA LEU A 287 8.05 6.94 -19.14
C LEU A 287 8.93 5.73 -18.82
N LYS A 288 8.66 4.59 -19.43
CA LYS A 288 9.45 3.37 -19.26
C LYS A 288 10.90 3.60 -19.69
N ASN A 289 11.13 4.20 -20.85
CA ASN A 289 12.47 4.47 -21.36
C ASN A 289 13.25 5.42 -20.46
N GLU A 290 12.59 6.40 -19.84
CA GLU A 290 13.23 7.36 -18.95
C GLU A 290 13.52 6.81 -17.55
N MET A 291 12.65 5.97 -17.02
CA MET A 291 12.70 5.61 -15.59
C MET A 291 13.02 4.14 -15.31
N SER A 292 12.81 3.21 -16.25
CA SER A 292 12.96 1.77 -15.97
C SER A 292 14.41 1.33 -15.68
N GLY A 293 15.40 2.16 -15.99
CA GLY A 293 16.80 1.92 -15.61
C GLY A 293 17.00 1.88 -14.09
N ASN A 294 16.33 2.78 -13.38
CA ASN A 294 16.36 2.87 -11.91
C ASN A 294 15.15 2.17 -11.26
N TYR A 295 14.08 1.93 -12.01
CA TYR A 295 12.82 1.37 -11.54
C TYR A 295 12.41 0.17 -12.39
N PRO A 296 13.06 -1.00 -12.22
CA PRO A 296 12.85 -2.20 -13.04
C PRO A 296 11.41 -2.73 -12.99
N GLU A 297 10.64 -2.38 -11.96
CA GLU A 297 9.22 -2.71 -11.83
C GLU A 297 8.37 -2.16 -12.98
N LEU A 298 8.72 -1.01 -13.55
CA LEU A 298 8.02 -0.45 -14.72
C LEU A 298 8.16 -1.37 -15.94
N LYS A 299 9.35 -1.95 -16.14
CA LYS A 299 9.58 -2.92 -17.23
C LYS A 299 8.90 -4.26 -16.95
N ARG A 300 9.01 -4.75 -15.70
CA ARG A 300 8.38 -6.01 -15.28
C ARG A 300 6.86 -5.98 -15.45
N ALA A 301 6.20 -4.86 -15.11
CA ALA A 301 4.76 -4.69 -15.16
C ALA A 301 4.26 -4.02 -16.46
N GLU A 302 5.07 -3.92 -17.51
CA GLU A 302 4.74 -3.18 -18.75
C GLU A 302 3.39 -3.57 -19.34
N SER A 303 3.13 -4.87 -19.54
CA SER A 303 1.87 -5.34 -20.12
C SER A 303 0.68 -4.95 -19.24
N LEU A 304 0.77 -5.17 -17.93
CA LEU A 304 -0.28 -4.80 -16.99
C LEU A 304 -0.55 -3.29 -17.01
N ILE A 305 0.51 -2.47 -17.01
CA ILE A 305 0.37 -1.01 -17.03
C ILE A 305 -0.31 -0.57 -18.32
N LYS A 306 0.19 -0.99 -19.48
CA LYS A 306 -0.35 -0.60 -20.79
C LYS A 306 -1.83 -1.03 -20.95
N GLU A 307 -2.15 -2.26 -20.59
CA GLU A 307 -3.53 -2.77 -20.70
C GLU A 307 -4.47 -2.04 -19.73
N THR A 308 -4.05 -1.82 -18.48
CA THR A 308 -4.85 -1.09 -17.48
C THR A 308 -5.11 0.35 -17.90
N LEU A 309 -4.07 1.07 -18.35
CA LEU A 309 -4.19 2.45 -18.83
C LEU A 309 -5.13 2.52 -20.03
N LYS A 310 -4.95 1.65 -21.04
CA LYS A 310 -5.77 1.63 -22.24
C LYS A 310 -7.24 1.35 -21.94
N MET A 311 -7.51 0.28 -21.19
CA MET A 311 -8.91 -0.12 -20.88
C MET A 311 -9.64 0.92 -20.02
N GLU A 312 -8.99 1.50 -19.00
CA GLU A 312 -9.63 2.52 -18.17
C GLU A 312 -9.88 3.79 -18.97
N GLU A 313 -8.98 4.15 -19.90
CA GLU A 313 -9.13 5.31 -20.78
C GLU A 313 -10.25 5.11 -21.80
N GLU A 314 -10.33 3.95 -22.46
CA GLU A 314 -11.43 3.60 -23.39
C GLU A 314 -12.79 3.66 -22.68
N LYS A 315 -12.90 3.04 -21.50
CA LYS A 315 -14.13 3.09 -20.69
C LYS A 315 -14.47 4.52 -20.28
N PHE A 316 -13.46 5.30 -19.89
CA PHE A 316 -13.66 6.66 -19.41
C PHE A 316 -14.07 7.63 -20.54
N LEU A 317 -13.50 7.50 -21.75
CA LEU A 317 -13.88 8.34 -22.90
C LEU A 317 -15.38 8.18 -23.23
N VAL A 318 -15.91 6.97 -23.22
CA VAL A 318 -17.34 6.71 -23.42
C VAL A 318 -18.19 7.39 -22.32
N LEU A 319 -17.74 7.27 -21.05
CA LEU A 319 -18.42 7.90 -19.90
C LEU A 319 -18.29 9.44 -19.94
N LEU A 320 -17.14 9.94 -20.37
CA LEU A 320 -16.84 11.36 -20.45
C LEU A 320 -17.76 12.08 -21.43
N ASP A 321 -17.88 11.56 -22.65
CA ASP A 321 -18.76 12.11 -23.68
C ASP A 321 -20.22 12.17 -23.22
N ARG A 322 -20.67 11.09 -22.58
CA ARG A 322 -22.03 11.00 -22.04
C ARG A 322 -22.24 11.94 -20.84
N GLY A 323 -21.28 11.98 -19.91
CA GLY A 323 -21.34 12.83 -18.72
C GLY A 323 -21.27 14.33 -19.05
N ILE A 324 -20.39 14.72 -19.98
CA ILE A 324 -20.30 16.11 -20.46
C ILE A 324 -21.61 16.55 -21.13
N LYS A 325 -22.23 15.69 -21.92
CA LYS A 325 -23.51 16.01 -22.55
C LYS A 325 -24.60 16.26 -21.50
N ILE A 326 -24.76 15.34 -20.55
CA ILE A 326 -25.73 15.50 -19.44
C ILE A 326 -25.43 16.76 -18.64
N LEU A 327 -24.16 16.99 -18.26
CA LEU A 327 -23.76 18.15 -17.49
C LEU A 327 -24.03 19.46 -18.23
N ASN A 328 -23.76 19.53 -19.53
CA ASN A 328 -24.06 20.73 -20.33
C ASN A 328 -25.57 20.99 -20.44
N ASP A 329 -26.38 19.94 -20.58
CA ASP A 329 -27.83 20.05 -20.58
C ASP A 329 -28.36 20.58 -19.24
N GLU A 330 -27.78 20.17 -18.11
CA GLU A 330 -28.15 20.65 -16.77
C GLU A 330 -27.61 22.09 -16.50
N ILE A 331 -26.39 22.40 -16.95
CA ILE A 331 -25.81 23.75 -16.84
C ILE A 331 -26.66 24.77 -17.55
N SER A 332 -27.30 24.41 -18.68
CA SER A 332 -28.18 25.31 -19.42
C SER A 332 -29.46 25.71 -18.65
N LYS A 333 -29.78 25.00 -17.57
CA LYS A 333 -30.99 25.19 -16.75
C LYS A 333 -30.74 25.94 -15.43
N ILE A 334 -29.47 26.26 -15.13
CA ILE A 334 -29.07 26.85 -13.86
C ILE A 334 -28.38 28.22 -14.06
N ASP A 335 -28.51 29.11 -13.08
CA ASP A 335 -27.85 30.42 -13.12
C ASP A 335 -26.44 30.39 -12.51
N LYS A 336 -26.24 29.77 -11.35
CA LYS A 336 -24.96 29.80 -10.63
C LYS A 336 -24.54 28.48 -9.96
N VAL A 337 -25.51 27.69 -9.48
CA VAL A 337 -25.24 26.53 -8.62
C VAL A 337 -25.87 25.27 -9.22
N LEU A 338 -25.07 24.25 -9.50
CA LEU A 338 -25.56 22.95 -9.92
C LEU A 338 -26.17 22.22 -8.72
N PRO A 339 -27.40 21.68 -8.79
CA PRO A 339 -27.99 20.90 -7.72
C PRO A 339 -27.14 19.68 -7.34
N GLY A 340 -27.00 19.44 -6.02
CA GLY A 340 -26.20 18.31 -5.50
C GLY A 340 -26.74 16.96 -5.96
N GLU A 341 -28.05 16.82 -6.20
CA GLU A 341 -28.67 15.61 -6.76
C GLU A 341 -28.19 15.30 -8.18
N VAL A 342 -27.97 16.32 -9.00
CA VAL A 342 -27.45 16.16 -10.36
C VAL A 342 -26.01 15.71 -10.31
N ALA A 343 -25.19 16.36 -9.47
CA ALA A 343 -23.81 15.96 -9.26
C ALA A 343 -23.71 14.52 -8.70
N PHE A 344 -24.57 14.15 -7.75
CA PHE A 344 -24.66 12.80 -7.21
C PHE A 344 -25.07 11.78 -8.28
N LYS A 345 -26.04 12.08 -9.11
CA LYS A 345 -26.47 11.22 -10.22
C LYS A 345 -25.36 11.02 -11.26
N LEU A 346 -24.63 12.09 -11.59
CA LEU A 346 -23.46 12.01 -12.45
C LEU A 346 -22.40 11.09 -11.85
N TYR A 347 -22.14 11.20 -10.56
CA TYR A 347 -21.17 10.39 -9.84
C TYR A 347 -21.60 8.94 -9.69
N ASP A 348 -22.78 8.69 -9.11
CA ASP A 348 -23.27 7.37 -8.72
C ASP A 348 -23.71 6.52 -9.93
N THR A 349 -24.53 7.12 -10.80
CA THR A 349 -25.14 6.39 -11.92
C THR A 349 -24.24 6.34 -13.16
N TYR A 350 -23.54 7.43 -13.45
CA TYR A 350 -22.73 7.55 -14.66
C TYR A 350 -21.22 7.43 -14.41
N GLY A 351 -20.79 7.28 -13.14
CA GLY A 351 -19.37 7.17 -12.80
C GLY A 351 -18.54 8.39 -13.16
N PHE A 352 -19.18 9.56 -13.27
CA PHE A 352 -18.55 10.83 -13.60
C PHE A 352 -18.07 11.49 -12.30
N PRO A 353 -16.76 11.58 -12.04
CA PRO A 353 -16.23 12.04 -10.76
C PRO A 353 -16.67 13.47 -10.40
N LEU A 354 -16.86 13.72 -9.10
CA LEU A 354 -17.28 15.03 -8.60
C LEU A 354 -16.28 16.13 -8.94
N ASP A 355 -14.99 15.88 -8.72
CA ASP A 355 -13.90 16.81 -9.03
C ASP A 355 -13.86 17.19 -10.52
N LEU A 356 -14.27 16.27 -11.38
CA LEU A 356 -14.42 16.53 -12.80
C LEU A 356 -15.60 17.49 -13.09
N THR A 357 -16.71 17.28 -12.38
CA THR A 357 -17.87 18.20 -12.46
C THR A 357 -17.49 19.58 -11.93
N GLU A 358 -16.80 19.66 -10.79
CA GLU A 358 -16.32 20.92 -10.20
C GLU A 358 -15.39 21.68 -11.15
N ASP A 359 -14.45 21.00 -11.78
CA ASP A 359 -13.51 21.60 -12.74
C ASP A 359 -14.20 22.17 -13.98
N ILE A 360 -15.20 21.46 -14.51
CA ILE A 360 -15.98 21.96 -15.66
C ILE A 360 -16.78 23.21 -15.27
N LEU A 361 -17.39 23.18 -14.10
CA LEU A 361 -18.20 24.30 -13.59
C LEU A 361 -17.32 25.51 -13.25
N ARG A 362 -16.15 25.30 -12.64
CA ARG A 362 -15.19 26.37 -12.31
C ARG A 362 -14.75 27.14 -13.56
N ASN A 363 -14.51 26.43 -14.67
CA ASN A 363 -14.17 27.06 -15.95
C ASN A 363 -15.32 27.91 -16.54
N LYS A 364 -16.55 27.72 -16.04
CA LYS A 364 -17.74 28.49 -16.43
C LYS A 364 -18.19 29.44 -15.33
N SER A 365 -17.41 29.65 -14.26
CA SER A 365 -17.75 30.47 -13.08
C SER A 365 -19.02 29.98 -12.36
N LEU A 366 -19.28 28.69 -12.38
CA LEU A 366 -20.39 28.01 -11.70
C LEU A 366 -19.87 27.18 -10.50
N SER A 367 -20.76 26.85 -9.58
CA SER A 367 -20.48 26.04 -8.39
C SER A 367 -21.44 24.86 -8.26
N ILE A 368 -21.20 23.97 -7.26
CA ILE A 368 -22.06 22.82 -6.91
C ILE A 368 -22.61 23.02 -5.50
N ASP A 369 -23.81 22.53 -5.24
CA ASP A 369 -24.33 22.29 -3.89
C ASP A 369 -23.64 21.05 -3.29
N ILE A 370 -22.47 21.30 -2.70
CA ILE A 370 -21.62 20.27 -2.11
C ILE A 370 -22.26 19.66 -0.85
N GLU A 371 -23.01 20.45 -0.07
CA GLU A 371 -23.67 19.96 1.14
C GLU A 371 -24.70 18.88 0.81
N LYS A 372 -25.54 19.16 -0.18
CA LYS A 372 -26.53 18.20 -0.66
C LYS A 372 -25.90 16.96 -1.29
N PHE A 373 -24.84 17.12 -2.09
CA PHE A 373 -24.07 16.01 -2.64
C PHE A 373 -23.53 15.10 -1.53
N ASN A 374 -22.89 15.68 -0.52
CA ASN A 374 -22.32 14.93 0.62
C ASN A 374 -23.40 14.21 1.45
N SER A 375 -24.57 14.81 1.64
CA SER A 375 -25.71 14.17 2.29
C SER A 375 -26.14 12.92 1.55
N LEU A 376 -26.30 12.98 0.24
CA LEU A 376 -26.67 11.84 -0.61
C LEU A 376 -25.61 10.75 -0.61
N MET A 377 -24.34 11.13 -0.62
CA MET A 377 -23.20 10.18 -0.50
C MET A 377 -23.22 9.44 0.85
N LYS A 378 -23.56 10.13 1.92
CA LYS A 378 -23.68 9.53 3.24
C LYS A 378 -24.85 8.55 3.31
N GLU A 379 -26.01 8.95 2.82
CA GLU A 379 -27.19 8.09 2.72
C GLU A 379 -26.92 6.82 1.91
N GLY A 380 -26.26 6.95 0.76
CA GLY A 380 -25.84 5.82 -0.08
C GLY A 380 -24.89 4.86 0.65
N ARG A 381 -23.90 5.39 1.39
CA ARG A 381 -22.98 4.57 2.21
C ARG A 381 -23.68 3.85 3.36
N GLU A 382 -24.64 4.50 4.03
CA GLU A 382 -25.41 3.88 5.11
C GLU A 382 -26.31 2.75 4.57
N LEU A 383 -26.90 2.95 3.38
CA LEU A 383 -27.68 1.91 2.70
C LEU A 383 -26.79 0.72 2.30
N ALA A 384 -25.62 0.98 1.76
CA ALA A 384 -24.62 -0.05 1.41
C ALA A 384 -24.13 -0.81 2.66
N LYS A 385 -23.87 -0.12 3.79
CA LYS A 385 -23.50 -0.75 5.07
C LYS A 385 -24.60 -1.66 5.63
N LYS A 386 -25.87 -1.29 5.49
CA LYS A 386 -27.00 -2.15 5.92
C LYS A 386 -27.12 -3.44 5.11
N ASN A 387 -26.70 -3.42 3.86
CA ASN A 387 -26.77 -4.56 2.94
C ASN A 387 -25.48 -5.39 2.91
N TRP A 388 -24.40 -4.92 3.56
CA TRP A 388 -23.09 -5.58 3.56
C TRP A 388 -22.96 -6.52 4.77
N LYS A 389 -22.94 -7.82 4.51
CA LYS A 389 -22.51 -8.83 5.48
C LYS A 389 -20.99 -8.93 5.35
N GLY A 390 -20.28 -8.21 6.22
CA GLY A 390 -18.86 -7.90 6.12
C GLY A 390 -17.91 -9.09 5.91
N SER A 391 -16.89 -8.87 5.10
CA SER A 391 -15.58 -9.48 5.30
C SER A 391 -14.84 -8.58 6.30
N GLY A 392 -14.82 -9.00 7.58
CA GLY A 392 -14.23 -8.20 8.64
C GLY A 392 -12.71 -8.29 8.60
N ASP A 393 -12.02 -7.17 8.43
CA ASP A 393 -10.81 -6.92 9.20
C ASP A 393 -11.29 -6.71 10.64
N ALA A 394 -11.31 -7.79 11.40
CA ALA A 394 -11.63 -7.76 12.81
C ALA A 394 -10.59 -6.84 13.49
N LEU A 395 -11.07 -5.83 14.20
CA LEU A 395 -10.29 -5.15 15.23
C LEU A 395 -9.64 -6.27 16.05
N VAL A 396 -8.31 -6.29 16.06
CA VAL A 396 -7.55 -7.24 16.87
C VAL A 396 -7.94 -6.93 18.30
N GLU A 397 -8.68 -7.86 18.94
CA GLU A 397 -9.17 -7.66 20.30
C GLU A 397 -7.95 -7.55 21.22
N ASP A 398 -7.89 -6.55 22.06
CA ASP A 398 -6.79 -6.27 23.02
C ASP A 398 -6.42 -7.50 23.87
N ILE A 399 -7.38 -8.42 24.05
CA ILE A 399 -7.19 -9.67 24.79
C ILE A 399 -6.05 -10.54 24.20
N TRP A 400 -5.90 -10.59 22.87
CA TRP A 400 -4.87 -11.43 22.25
C TRP A 400 -3.45 -10.93 22.51
N PHE A 401 -3.27 -9.59 22.58
CA PHE A 401 -1.98 -9.02 22.97
C PHE A 401 -1.59 -9.38 24.40
N ALA A 402 -2.53 -9.25 25.34
CA ALA A 402 -2.29 -9.60 26.73
C ALA A 402 -1.98 -11.10 26.90
N ILE A 403 -2.71 -11.97 26.22
CA ILE A 403 -2.48 -13.42 26.24
C ILE A 403 -1.12 -13.76 25.62
N ARG A 404 -0.77 -13.18 24.47
CA ARG A 404 0.51 -13.41 23.78
C ARG A 404 1.71 -12.94 24.60
N GLU A 405 1.60 -11.79 25.27
CA GLU A 405 2.64 -11.30 26.17
C GLU A 405 2.86 -12.23 27.37
N LYS A 406 1.78 -12.76 27.93
CA LYS A 406 1.80 -13.66 29.08
C LYS A 406 2.31 -15.06 28.75
N LEU A 407 1.93 -15.64 27.61
CA LEU A 407 2.12 -17.06 27.29
C LEU A 407 3.26 -17.35 26.30
N GLY A 408 3.66 -16.36 25.52
CA GLY A 408 4.60 -16.54 24.43
C GLY A 408 3.92 -17.06 23.14
N ALA A 409 4.72 -17.49 22.14
CA ALA A 409 4.27 -18.10 20.89
C ALA A 409 3.84 -19.56 21.12
N THR A 410 2.89 -20.03 20.30
CA THR A 410 2.60 -21.46 20.19
C THR A 410 3.57 -22.09 19.18
N GLU A 411 4.22 -23.20 19.55
CA GLU A 411 5.07 -23.97 18.64
C GLU A 411 4.20 -24.80 17.69
N PHE A 412 4.39 -24.62 16.37
CA PHE A 412 3.65 -25.37 15.37
C PHE A 412 4.42 -26.62 14.91
N LEU A 413 3.87 -27.78 15.20
CA LEU A 413 4.45 -29.10 14.88
C LEU A 413 3.85 -29.73 13.62
N GLY A 414 2.79 -29.16 13.08
CA GLY A 414 1.96 -29.77 12.03
C GLY A 414 2.60 -29.86 10.64
N TYR A 415 3.85 -29.42 10.46
CA TYR A 415 4.63 -29.75 9.26
C TYR A 415 5.15 -31.19 9.29
N GLU A 416 5.48 -31.70 10.48
CA GLU A 416 6.14 -33.01 10.67
C GLU A 416 5.17 -34.08 11.19
N THR A 417 4.19 -33.72 12.01
CA THR A 417 3.29 -34.68 12.68
C THR A 417 1.81 -34.24 12.60
N ASN A 418 0.94 -35.26 12.56
CA ASN A 418 -0.51 -35.11 12.64
C ASN A 418 -1.05 -35.26 14.07
N ASN A 419 -0.23 -35.73 15.01
CA ASN A 419 -0.57 -35.92 16.41
C ASN A 419 0.52 -35.30 17.28
N ALA A 420 0.14 -34.70 18.40
CA ALA A 420 1.08 -34.17 19.38
C ALA A 420 0.45 -34.13 20.77
N GLU A 421 1.27 -34.09 21.81
CA GLU A 421 0.87 -33.77 23.17
C GLU A 421 1.13 -32.27 23.42
N GLY A 422 0.35 -31.64 24.29
CA GLY A 422 0.55 -30.27 24.69
C GLY A 422 -0.03 -29.95 26.05
N SER A 423 0.47 -28.88 26.65
CA SER A 423 -0.07 -28.34 27.91
C SER A 423 -1.02 -27.19 27.63
N VAL A 424 -2.16 -27.19 28.29
CA VAL A 424 -3.14 -26.10 28.22
C VAL A 424 -2.59 -24.87 28.93
N LEU A 425 -2.40 -23.78 28.21
CA LEU A 425 -1.87 -22.50 28.74
C LEU A 425 -2.97 -21.50 29.06
N SER A 426 -4.04 -21.46 28.28
CA SER A 426 -5.21 -20.60 28.53
C SER A 426 -6.48 -21.24 28.00
N LEU A 427 -7.58 -20.95 28.69
CA LEU A 427 -8.94 -21.32 28.33
C LEU A 427 -9.82 -20.08 28.24
N LEU A 428 -10.61 -19.96 27.16
CA LEU A 428 -11.52 -18.82 26.98
C LEU A 428 -12.95 -19.29 26.68
N LYS A 429 -13.89 -18.51 27.19
CA LYS A 429 -15.34 -18.63 26.86
C LYS A 429 -15.89 -17.22 26.68
N ASN A 430 -16.60 -16.97 25.57
CA ASN A 430 -17.12 -15.64 25.23
C ASN A 430 -16.03 -14.53 25.29
N ASN A 431 -14.83 -14.79 24.75
CA ASN A 431 -13.68 -13.89 24.76
C ASN A 431 -13.21 -13.45 26.16
N LYS A 432 -13.42 -14.28 27.18
CA LYS A 432 -12.91 -14.06 28.54
C LYS A 432 -12.12 -15.26 28.99
N GLU A 433 -10.95 -15.02 29.60
CA GLU A 433 -10.17 -16.09 30.22
C GLU A 433 -10.94 -16.72 31.38
N ILE A 434 -10.91 -18.05 31.44
CA ILE A 434 -11.53 -18.86 32.48
C ILE A 434 -10.55 -19.94 32.95
N ASN A 435 -10.82 -20.55 34.10
CA ASN A 435 -9.94 -21.59 34.68
C ASN A 435 -10.31 -23.02 34.27
N GLU A 436 -11.54 -23.26 33.81
CA GLU A 436 -12.04 -24.60 33.50
C GLU A 436 -13.10 -24.54 32.40
N LEU A 437 -13.05 -25.50 31.46
CA LEU A 437 -14.13 -25.80 30.50
C LEU A 437 -14.76 -27.14 30.87
N LYS A 438 -16.08 -27.25 30.79
CA LYS A 438 -16.88 -28.43 31.17
C LYS A 438 -17.71 -28.97 30.01
N SER A 439 -18.21 -30.18 30.15
CA SER A 439 -19.08 -30.82 29.15
C SER A 439 -20.16 -29.88 28.63
N ASN A 440 -20.30 -29.85 27.29
CA ASN A 440 -21.18 -28.98 26.51
C ASN A 440 -20.77 -27.51 26.43
N ASP A 441 -19.65 -27.09 27.04
CA ASP A 441 -19.12 -25.75 26.84
C ASP A 441 -18.55 -25.60 25.44
N GLU A 442 -18.92 -24.50 24.76
CA GLU A 442 -18.20 -23.99 23.61
C GLU A 442 -17.16 -23.01 24.12
N GLY A 443 -15.92 -23.15 23.62
CA GLY A 443 -14.80 -22.34 24.09
C GLY A 443 -13.56 -22.42 23.21
N MET A 444 -12.47 -21.85 23.73
CA MET A 444 -11.20 -21.82 23.05
C MET A 444 -10.11 -22.35 23.97
N ILE A 445 -9.21 -23.13 23.40
CA ILE A 445 -8.04 -23.70 24.08
C ILE A 445 -6.78 -23.18 23.41
N ILE A 446 -5.82 -22.70 24.22
CA ILE A 446 -4.49 -22.33 23.79
C ILE A 446 -3.49 -23.25 24.47
N THR A 447 -2.61 -23.87 23.68
CA THR A 447 -1.57 -24.80 24.14
C THR A 447 -0.17 -24.25 23.86
N ASN A 448 0.85 -24.81 24.52
CA ASN A 448 2.25 -24.42 24.26
C ASN A 448 2.73 -24.82 22.87
N GLN A 449 2.21 -25.90 22.31
CA GLN A 449 2.52 -26.44 20.98
C GLN A 449 1.28 -27.09 20.37
N THR A 450 1.26 -27.24 19.03
CA THR A 450 0.09 -27.81 18.34
C THR A 450 0.44 -28.43 16.99
N PRO A 451 -0.21 -29.56 16.59
CA PRO A 451 -0.15 -30.10 15.24
C PRO A 451 -1.20 -29.44 14.31
N PHE A 452 -2.16 -28.68 14.87
CA PHE A 452 -3.24 -28.05 14.12
C PHE A 452 -2.76 -26.82 13.38
N TYR A 453 -2.99 -26.75 12.07
CA TYR A 453 -2.74 -25.55 11.29
C TYR A 453 -3.80 -24.49 11.64
N GLY A 454 -3.36 -23.29 11.96
CA GLY A 454 -4.25 -22.14 12.14
C GLY A 454 -4.45 -21.41 10.82
N GLU A 455 -5.69 -21.01 10.54
CA GLU A 455 -6.06 -20.30 9.31
C GLU A 455 -5.09 -19.16 8.99
N SER A 456 -4.45 -19.25 7.84
CA SER A 456 -3.46 -18.28 7.37
C SER A 456 -3.17 -18.46 5.88
N GLY A 457 -2.81 -17.38 5.16
CA GLY A 457 -2.40 -17.45 3.75
C GLY A 457 -3.44 -18.04 2.81
N GLY A 458 -4.74 -17.98 3.17
CA GLY A 458 -5.85 -18.54 2.42
C GLY A 458 -6.14 -20.01 2.69
N GLN A 459 -5.28 -20.73 3.42
CA GLN A 459 -5.57 -22.10 3.86
C GLN A 459 -6.42 -22.06 5.13
N VAL A 460 -7.53 -22.80 5.14
CA VAL A 460 -8.43 -22.94 6.31
C VAL A 460 -7.75 -23.66 7.47
N GLY A 461 -8.21 -23.38 8.69
CA GLY A 461 -7.79 -24.07 9.90
C GLY A 461 -8.14 -25.56 9.90
N ASP A 462 -7.35 -26.34 10.63
CA ASP A 462 -7.64 -27.76 10.83
C ASP A 462 -8.78 -27.98 11.80
N ILE A 463 -9.34 -29.17 11.71
CA ILE A 463 -10.30 -29.71 12.66
C ILE A 463 -9.77 -31.02 13.24
N GLY A 464 -10.32 -31.45 14.36
CA GLY A 464 -9.91 -32.70 15.00
C GLY A 464 -10.34 -32.79 16.45
N GLU A 465 -9.54 -33.41 17.30
CA GLU A 465 -9.89 -33.61 18.70
C GLU A 465 -8.71 -33.42 19.64
N MET A 466 -9.02 -33.00 20.88
CA MET A 466 -8.10 -33.01 22.02
C MET A 466 -8.65 -33.92 23.11
N ILE A 467 -7.78 -34.78 23.67
CA ILE A 467 -8.18 -35.81 24.62
C ILE A 467 -7.26 -35.75 25.85
N SER A 468 -7.83 -35.94 27.06
CA SER A 468 -7.11 -36.06 28.31
C SER A 468 -7.94 -36.89 29.28
N GLY A 469 -7.65 -38.19 29.47
CA GLY A 469 -8.47 -39.11 30.23
C GLY A 469 -9.90 -39.18 29.69
N ASP A 470 -10.88 -38.81 30.52
CA ASP A 470 -12.30 -38.73 30.10
C ASP A 470 -12.66 -37.43 29.36
N PHE A 471 -11.76 -36.46 29.33
CA PHE A 471 -11.99 -35.21 28.62
C PHE A 471 -11.83 -35.42 27.11
N LYS A 472 -12.85 -34.91 26.39
CA LYS A 472 -12.82 -34.86 24.92
C LYS A 472 -13.33 -33.51 24.46
N PHE A 473 -12.52 -32.82 23.65
CA PHE A 473 -12.84 -31.54 23.00
C PHE A 473 -12.80 -31.72 21.49
N GLU A 474 -13.88 -31.41 20.82
CA GLU A 474 -13.97 -31.39 19.36
C GLU A 474 -13.51 -30.03 18.85
N VAL A 475 -12.38 -30.02 18.14
CA VAL A 475 -11.84 -28.81 17.50
C VAL A 475 -12.55 -28.61 16.17
N THR A 476 -13.28 -27.53 16.05
CA THR A 476 -14.07 -27.18 14.86
C THR A 476 -13.38 -26.16 13.95
N ASP A 477 -12.44 -25.40 14.48
CA ASP A 477 -11.62 -24.43 13.75
C ASP A 477 -10.36 -24.07 14.55
N VAL A 478 -9.31 -23.64 13.83
CA VAL A 478 -8.11 -23.09 14.45
C VAL A 478 -7.71 -21.80 13.76
N GLN A 479 -7.60 -20.74 14.56
CA GLN A 479 -7.23 -19.40 14.10
C GLN A 479 -5.84 -19.02 14.58
N LYS A 480 -5.08 -18.40 13.70
CA LYS A 480 -3.76 -17.86 14.01
C LYS A 480 -3.87 -16.37 14.34
N LYS A 481 -3.70 -16.02 15.62
CA LYS A 481 -3.75 -14.63 16.11
C LYS A 481 -2.34 -14.07 16.26
N LEU A 482 -2.16 -12.77 15.98
CA LEU A 482 -0.88 -12.06 16.09
C LEU A 482 0.31 -12.73 15.38
N GLY A 483 0.04 -13.59 14.39
CA GLY A 483 1.07 -14.25 13.59
C GLY A 483 1.63 -15.56 14.17
N ASP A 484 1.52 -15.82 15.47
CA ASP A 484 2.15 -16.99 16.11
C ASP A 484 1.39 -17.56 17.33
N LEU A 485 0.22 -17.06 17.65
CA LEU A 485 -0.65 -17.60 18.70
C LEU A 485 -1.77 -18.43 18.07
N PHE A 486 -1.77 -19.76 18.30
CA PHE A 486 -2.78 -20.69 17.76
C PHE A 486 -3.92 -20.86 18.77
N VAL A 487 -5.13 -20.54 18.34
CA VAL A 487 -6.35 -20.59 19.15
C VAL A 487 -7.28 -21.67 18.58
N HIS A 488 -7.53 -22.71 19.36
CA HIS A 488 -8.37 -23.86 18.97
C HIS A 488 -9.80 -23.61 19.44
N TYR A 489 -10.71 -23.40 18.50
CA TYR A 489 -12.14 -23.23 18.74
C TYR A 489 -12.85 -24.58 18.71
N GLY A 490 -13.81 -24.78 19.61
CA GLY A 490 -14.54 -26.04 19.61
C GLY A 490 -15.47 -26.20 20.79
N LYS A 491 -15.88 -27.45 21.02
CA LYS A 491 -16.83 -27.83 22.04
C LYS A 491 -16.34 -28.99 22.89
N VAL A 492 -16.56 -28.90 24.20
CA VAL A 492 -16.32 -30.03 25.12
C VAL A 492 -17.44 -31.05 24.97
N ILE A 493 -17.08 -32.23 24.47
CA ILE A 493 -18.02 -33.34 24.29
C ILE A 493 -18.22 -34.08 25.63
N ASN A 494 -17.13 -34.32 26.35
CA ASN A 494 -17.16 -35.02 27.62
C ASN A 494 -16.09 -34.51 28.60
N GLY A 495 -16.28 -34.68 29.90
CA GLY A 495 -15.32 -34.34 30.94
C GLY A 495 -15.13 -32.84 31.19
N SER A 496 -13.99 -32.48 31.75
CA SER A 496 -13.58 -31.09 31.97
C SER A 496 -12.08 -30.95 31.84
N ILE A 497 -11.59 -29.73 31.55
CA ILE A 497 -10.18 -29.40 31.38
C ILE A 497 -9.83 -28.12 32.13
N LYS A 498 -8.63 -28.05 32.69
CA LYS A 498 -8.10 -26.90 33.42
C LYS A 498 -6.77 -26.43 32.82
N ILE A 499 -6.40 -25.21 33.16
CA ILE A 499 -5.08 -24.67 32.82
C ILE A 499 -4.00 -25.56 33.47
N LYS A 500 -2.95 -25.87 32.70
CA LYS A 500 -1.84 -26.79 32.98
C LYS A 500 -2.14 -28.28 32.80
N ASP A 501 -3.36 -28.67 32.47
CA ASP A 501 -3.63 -30.04 32.07
C ASP A 501 -2.91 -30.37 30.76
N HIS A 502 -2.60 -31.65 30.58
CA HIS A 502 -1.99 -32.19 29.35
C HIS A 502 -3.08 -32.75 28.45
N VAL A 503 -2.98 -32.47 27.16
CA VAL A 503 -3.90 -32.96 26.13
C VAL A 503 -3.13 -33.67 25.01
N GLU A 504 -3.65 -34.78 24.55
CA GLU A 504 -3.27 -35.42 23.29
C GLU A 504 -4.11 -34.79 22.17
N MET A 505 -3.48 -34.30 21.12
CA MET A 505 -4.08 -33.59 20.01
C MET A 505 -4.00 -34.43 18.74
N LYS A 506 -5.12 -34.60 18.04
CA LYS A 506 -5.23 -35.35 16.79
C LYS A 506 -6.00 -34.55 15.76
N ILE A 507 -5.36 -34.27 14.64
CA ILE A 507 -6.04 -33.61 13.52
C ILE A 507 -6.84 -34.61 12.70
N ASN A 508 -7.82 -34.12 11.93
CA ASN A 508 -8.47 -34.91 10.89
C ASN A 508 -7.52 -35.04 9.68
N GLU A 509 -6.87 -36.21 9.55
CA GLU A 509 -5.83 -36.46 8.56
C GLU A 509 -6.36 -36.43 7.13
N GLU A 510 -7.56 -36.96 6.87
CA GLU A 510 -8.17 -36.97 5.55
C GLU A 510 -8.37 -35.53 5.07
N ARG A 511 -9.02 -34.68 5.89
CA ARG A 511 -9.23 -33.27 5.59
C ARG A 511 -7.90 -32.51 5.38
N ARG A 512 -6.88 -32.77 6.20
CA ARG A 512 -5.55 -32.18 6.05
C ARG A 512 -4.90 -32.59 4.73
N ASN A 513 -4.99 -33.85 4.33
CA ASN A 513 -4.38 -34.34 3.11
C ASN A 513 -5.06 -33.75 1.86
N ASP A 514 -6.38 -33.65 1.86
CA ASP A 514 -7.13 -32.96 0.81
C ASP A 514 -6.71 -31.48 0.73
N THR A 515 -6.66 -30.78 1.86
CA THR A 515 -6.23 -29.39 1.92
C THR A 515 -4.81 -29.20 1.39
N LYS A 516 -3.86 -30.10 1.73
CA LYS A 516 -2.47 -30.11 1.20
C LYS A 516 -2.46 -30.24 -0.33
N ALA A 517 -3.31 -31.13 -0.89
CA ALA A 517 -3.41 -31.31 -2.34
C ALA A 517 -3.88 -30.04 -3.05
N TYR A 518 -4.95 -29.42 -2.56
CA TYR A 518 -5.45 -28.16 -3.11
C TYR A 518 -4.47 -27.01 -2.93
N HIS A 519 -3.78 -26.93 -1.79
CA HIS A 519 -2.79 -25.88 -1.57
C HIS A 519 -1.59 -26.01 -2.50
N SER A 520 -1.10 -27.22 -2.69
CA SER A 520 -0.01 -27.48 -3.63
C SER A 520 -0.43 -27.23 -5.08
N ALA A 521 -1.67 -27.60 -5.45
CA ALA A 521 -2.23 -27.29 -6.75
C ALA A 521 -2.32 -25.77 -7.01
N THR A 522 -2.56 -24.97 -5.96
CA THR A 522 -2.62 -23.50 -6.07
C THR A 522 -1.29 -22.92 -6.59
N HIS A 523 -0.15 -23.40 -6.12
CA HIS A 523 1.18 -22.95 -6.56
C HIS A 523 1.47 -23.34 -8.01
N LEU A 524 1.12 -24.58 -8.41
CA LEU A 524 1.24 -25.01 -9.80
C LEU A 524 0.30 -24.19 -10.72
N LEU A 525 -0.91 -23.89 -10.27
CA LEU A 525 -1.86 -23.02 -10.98
C LEU A 525 -1.31 -21.61 -11.15
N HIS A 526 -0.75 -21.01 -10.09
CA HIS A 526 -0.20 -19.67 -10.15
C HIS A 526 0.90 -19.54 -11.20
N GLU A 527 1.87 -20.45 -11.21
CA GLU A 527 2.94 -20.43 -12.21
C GLU A 527 2.38 -20.74 -13.63
N SER A 528 1.42 -21.66 -13.77
CA SER A 528 0.77 -21.94 -15.06
C SER A 528 0.05 -20.72 -15.61
N LEU A 529 -0.70 -20.00 -14.78
CA LEU A 529 -1.34 -18.73 -15.13
C LEU A 529 -0.31 -17.69 -15.60
N ARG A 530 0.83 -17.58 -14.90
CA ARG A 530 1.91 -16.65 -15.28
C ARG A 530 2.54 -16.99 -16.63
N ARG A 531 2.66 -18.27 -16.96
CA ARG A 531 3.22 -18.73 -18.25
C ARG A 531 2.29 -18.48 -19.41
N VAL A 532 1.01 -18.75 -19.23
CA VAL A 532 0.00 -18.63 -20.29
C VAL A 532 -0.44 -17.19 -20.47
N LEU A 533 -0.76 -16.49 -19.37
CA LEU A 533 -1.34 -15.15 -19.42
C LEU A 533 -0.29 -14.03 -19.32
N GLY A 534 0.91 -14.34 -18.80
CA GLY A 534 2.00 -13.40 -18.66
C GLY A 534 2.43 -13.14 -17.20
N THR A 535 3.64 -12.61 -17.04
CA THR A 535 4.28 -12.38 -15.73
C THR A 535 3.62 -11.30 -14.88
N HIS A 536 2.63 -10.57 -15.41
CA HIS A 536 1.80 -9.61 -14.68
C HIS A 536 0.79 -10.29 -13.74
N VAL A 537 0.52 -11.58 -13.92
CA VAL A 537 -0.35 -12.33 -13.03
C VAL A 537 0.27 -12.37 -11.63
N THR A 538 -0.44 -11.81 -10.67
CA THR A 538 -0.07 -11.80 -9.25
C THR A 538 -1.27 -12.20 -8.41
N GLN A 539 -1.04 -12.98 -7.37
CA GLN A 539 -2.09 -13.36 -6.42
C GLN A 539 -2.68 -12.11 -5.74
N LYS A 540 -4.00 -12.05 -5.66
CA LYS A 540 -4.77 -11.01 -4.95
C LYS A 540 -5.54 -11.57 -3.76
N GLY A 541 -5.83 -12.84 -3.80
CA GLY A 541 -6.48 -13.60 -2.75
C GLY A 541 -6.38 -15.10 -3.02
N SER A 542 -6.64 -15.89 -2.00
CA SER A 542 -6.71 -17.34 -2.10
C SER A 542 -7.66 -17.89 -1.05
N LEU A 543 -8.33 -18.98 -1.39
CA LEU A 543 -9.06 -19.81 -0.43
C LEU A 543 -8.78 -21.26 -0.76
N VAL A 544 -8.23 -21.99 0.22
CA VAL A 544 -7.89 -23.40 0.08
C VAL A 544 -8.65 -24.19 1.13
N GLU A 545 -9.62 -24.97 0.66
CA GLU A 545 -10.50 -25.85 1.43
C GLU A 545 -10.28 -27.31 1.03
N PRO A 546 -10.72 -28.29 1.81
CA PRO A 546 -10.55 -29.70 1.46
C PRO A 546 -11.34 -30.15 0.22
N SER A 547 -12.30 -29.36 -0.24
CA SER A 547 -13.16 -29.69 -1.39
C SER A 547 -12.89 -28.87 -2.65
N ARG A 548 -12.16 -27.75 -2.52
CA ARG A 548 -11.86 -26.82 -3.62
C ARG A 548 -10.77 -25.83 -3.27
N LEU A 549 -10.23 -25.21 -4.30
CA LEU A 549 -9.45 -23.99 -4.17
C LEU A 549 -10.11 -22.84 -4.95
N ARG A 550 -9.90 -21.61 -4.49
CA ARG A 550 -10.16 -20.38 -5.24
C ARG A 550 -8.86 -19.58 -5.28
N PHE A 551 -8.51 -19.12 -6.47
CA PHE A 551 -7.33 -18.31 -6.68
C PHE A 551 -7.71 -17.01 -7.36
N ASP A 552 -7.60 -15.90 -6.65
CA ASP A 552 -7.93 -14.57 -7.14
C ASP A 552 -6.62 -13.91 -7.62
N PHE A 553 -6.59 -13.43 -8.84
CA PHE A 553 -5.36 -12.90 -9.45
C PHE A 553 -5.62 -11.72 -10.36
N SER A 554 -4.58 -10.91 -10.59
CA SER A 554 -4.63 -9.76 -11.49
C SER A 554 -4.62 -10.21 -12.94
N HIS A 555 -5.75 -9.99 -13.63
CA HIS A 555 -5.86 -10.14 -15.08
C HIS A 555 -7.04 -9.31 -15.60
N MET A 556 -6.87 -8.69 -16.78
CA MET A 556 -7.83 -7.68 -17.25
C MET A 556 -8.87 -8.23 -18.21
N LYS A 557 -8.72 -9.47 -18.65
CA LYS A 557 -9.61 -10.13 -19.61
C LYS A 557 -10.13 -11.44 -19.03
N PRO A 558 -11.31 -11.93 -19.45
CA PRO A 558 -11.69 -13.32 -19.23
C PRO A 558 -10.65 -14.26 -19.86
N ILE A 559 -10.34 -15.35 -19.18
CA ILE A 559 -9.47 -16.40 -19.73
C ILE A 559 -10.25 -17.15 -20.81
N SER A 560 -9.67 -17.35 -22.00
CA SER A 560 -10.31 -18.13 -23.05
C SER A 560 -10.33 -19.63 -22.72
N ASN A 561 -11.16 -20.40 -23.41
CA ASN A 561 -11.21 -21.85 -23.20
C ASN A 561 -9.87 -22.52 -23.56
N GLU A 562 -9.20 -22.04 -24.61
CA GLU A 562 -7.90 -22.53 -25.06
C GLU A 562 -6.82 -22.24 -23.97
N GLU A 563 -6.83 -21.05 -23.40
CA GLU A 563 -5.92 -20.68 -22.29
C GLU A 563 -6.19 -21.54 -21.03
N ILE A 564 -7.46 -21.83 -20.72
CA ILE A 564 -7.84 -22.73 -19.60
C ILE A 564 -7.29 -24.13 -19.84
N GLU A 565 -7.45 -24.70 -21.05
CA GLU A 565 -6.94 -26.02 -21.39
C GLU A 565 -5.41 -26.08 -21.33
N GLU A 566 -4.72 -25.02 -21.72
CA GLU A 566 -3.27 -24.93 -21.63
C GLU A 566 -2.81 -24.86 -20.17
N ILE A 567 -3.46 -24.04 -19.33
CA ILE A 567 -3.18 -23.95 -17.90
C ILE A 567 -3.38 -25.30 -17.21
N GLU A 568 -4.50 -25.97 -17.46
CA GLU A 568 -4.79 -27.31 -16.94
C GLU A 568 -3.73 -28.34 -17.38
N THR A 569 -3.28 -28.22 -18.62
CA THR A 569 -2.24 -29.11 -19.18
C THR A 569 -0.91 -28.92 -18.44
N PHE A 570 -0.48 -27.69 -18.17
CA PHE A 570 0.74 -27.43 -17.41
C PHE A 570 0.64 -27.99 -15.99
N VAL A 571 -0.45 -27.74 -15.27
CA VAL A 571 -0.64 -28.26 -13.91
C VAL A 571 -0.62 -29.78 -13.90
N ASN A 572 -1.40 -30.42 -14.75
CA ASN A 572 -1.50 -31.89 -14.80
C ASN A 572 -0.20 -32.55 -15.28
N LEU A 573 0.59 -31.88 -16.12
CA LEU A 573 1.93 -32.34 -16.49
C LEU A 573 2.84 -32.43 -15.26
N MET A 574 2.85 -31.41 -14.41
CA MET A 574 3.65 -31.41 -13.18
C MET A 574 3.17 -32.47 -12.18
N VAL A 575 1.86 -32.66 -12.08
CA VAL A 575 1.27 -33.73 -11.26
C VAL A 575 1.74 -35.12 -11.77
N THR A 576 1.69 -35.34 -13.08
CA THR A 576 2.05 -36.63 -13.70
C THR A 576 3.53 -36.95 -13.56
N LYS A 577 4.41 -35.94 -13.50
CA LYS A 577 5.85 -36.12 -13.28
C LYS A 577 6.20 -36.66 -11.89
N LYS A 578 5.32 -36.57 -10.91
CA LYS A 578 5.47 -37.11 -9.54
C LYS A 578 6.79 -36.70 -8.90
N THR A 579 7.11 -35.43 -8.89
CA THR A 579 8.35 -34.88 -8.34
C THR A 579 8.21 -34.52 -6.87
N ASP A 580 9.31 -34.59 -6.13
CA ASP A 580 9.32 -34.21 -4.71
C ASP A 580 9.09 -32.71 -4.52
N VAL A 581 8.29 -32.38 -3.52
CA VAL A 581 8.06 -31.01 -3.05
C VAL A 581 9.07 -30.69 -1.96
N LYS A 582 9.88 -29.65 -2.19
CA LYS A 582 10.96 -29.26 -1.27
C LYS A 582 10.64 -27.96 -0.57
N THR A 583 10.92 -27.95 0.72
CA THR A 583 10.82 -26.75 1.57
C THR A 583 12.19 -26.41 2.15
N ARG A 584 12.56 -25.15 2.12
CA ARG A 584 13.80 -24.63 2.70
C ARG A 584 13.52 -23.37 3.49
N LEU A 585 14.21 -23.21 4.63
CA LEU A 585 14.24 -21.97 5.39
C LEU A 585 15.45 -21.16 4.94
N MET A 586 15.26 -19.87 4.71
CA MET A 586 16.31 -18.93 4.30
C MET A 586 15.88 -17.49 4.58
N THR A 587 16.80 -16.55 4.44
CA THR A 587 16.45 -15.13 4.56
C THR A 587 15.60 -14.66 3.36
N PRO A 588 14.79 -13.59 3.50
CA PRO A 588 14.03 -13.04 2.38
C PRO A 588 14.89 -12.69 1.16
N ASP A 589 16.08 -12.15 1.37
CA ASP A 589 17.01 -11.77 0.30
C ASP A 589 17.52 -13.01 -0.45
N GLU A 590 17.96 -14.05 0.27
CA GLU A 590 18.35 -15.33 -0.32
C GLU A 590 17.19 -15.98 -1.10
N ALA A 591 15.95 -15.85 -0.61
CA ALA A 591 14.79 -16.38 -1.30
C ALA A 591 14.57 -15.72 -2.66
N VAL A 592 14.68 -14.40 -2.73
CA VAL A 592 14.58 -13.63 -3.97
C VAL A 592 15.73 -13.99 -4.93
N GLU A 593 16.96 -14.09 -4.45
CA GLU A 593 18.13 -14.51 -5.25
C GLU A 593 17.95 -15.92 -5.82
N ASN A 594 17.30 -16.81 -5.08
CA ASN A 594 16.95 -18.17 -5.55
C ASN A 594 15.70 -18.20 -6.46
N GLY A 595 15.17 -17.03 -6.87
CA GLY A 595 14.06 -16.90 -7.80
C GLY A 595 12.69 -17.15 -7.18
N ALA A 596 12.56 -17.10 -5.85
CA ALA A 596 11.27 -17.23 -5.19
C ALA A 596 10.39 -16.00 -5.48
N LEU A 597 9.13 -16.27 -5.81
CA LEU A 597 8.12 -15.22 -5.91
C LEU A 597 7.73 -14.77 -4.50
N ALA A 598 8.11 -13.55 -4.15
CA ALA A 598 7.65 -12.88 -2.94
C ALA A 598 6.38 -12.08 -3.26
N LEU A 599 5.33 -12.23 -2.45
CA LEU A 599 4.13 -11.42 -2.56
C LEU A 599 4.44 -10.00 -2.08
N PHE A 600 4.23 -9.01 -2.95
CA PHE A 600 4.46 -7.61 -2.62
C PHE A 600 3.49 -7.13 -1.53
N GLY A 601 4.06 -6.51 -0.48
CA GLY A 601 3.30 -5.90 0.61
C GLY A 601 3.13 -6.76 1.85
N GLU A 602 3.59 -8.01 1.85
CA GLU A 602 3.69 -8.81 3.07
C GLU A 602 5.00 -8.49 3.83
N LYS A 603 4.88 -8.35 5.15
CA LYS A 603 6.04 -8.23 6.02
C LYS A 603 6.54 -9.63 6.37
N TYR A 604 7.68 -9.99 5.85
CA TYR A 604 8.36 -11.24 6.19
C TYR A 604 9.24 -11.05 7.43
N GLY A 605 9.33 -12.09 8.25
CA GLY A 605 10.29 -12.14 9.36
C GLY A 605 11.74 -12.27 8.87
N ASP A 606 12.66 -12.45 9.80
CA ASP A 606 14.10 -12.63 9.48
C ASP A 606 14.37 -13.93 8.69
N GLU A 607 13.47 -14.90 8.78
CA GLU A 607 13.53 -16.19 8.09
C GLU A 607 12.20 -16.50 7.42
N VAL A 608 12.23 -16.98 6.18
CA VAL A 608 11.07 -17.33 5.35
C VAL A 608 11.14 -18.76 4.87
N ARG A 609 9.96 -19.36 4.72
CA ARG A 609 9.81 -20.73 4.20
C ARG A 609 9.58 -20.67 2.69
N VAL A 610 10.55 -21.20 1.93
CA VAL A 610 10.51 -21.29 0.46
C VAL A 610 10.08 -22.68 0.04
N LEU A 611 8.98 -22.74 -0.71
CA LEU A 611 8.43 -23.96 -1.28
C LEU A 611 8.82 -24.05 -2.75
N SER A 612 9.36 -25.20 -3.16
CA SER A 612 9.73 -25.48 -4.55
C SER A 612 9.12 -26.80 -5.01
N MET A 613 8.48 -26.82 -6.19
CA MET A 613 7.84 -28.02 -6.73
C MET A 613 7.82 -28.04 -8.26
N GLY A 614 7.63 -29.26 -8.80
CA GLY A 614 7.71 -29.55 -10.24
C GLY A 614 9.15 -29.52 -10.72
N ASP A 615 9.51 -30.36 -11.67
CA ASP A 615 10.86 -30.40 -12.27
C ASP A 615 10.75 -30.19 -13.78
N GLU A 616 11.49 -29.18 -14.27
CA GLU A 616 11.72 -28.92 -15.68
C GLU A 616 13.22 -28.86 -15.95
N ASN A 617 13.82 -29.97 -16.33
CA ASN A 617 15.24 -30.04 -16.69
C ASN A 617 16.18 -29.57 -15.57
N GLY A 618 15.89 -29.94 -14.31
CA GLY A 618 16.69 -29.60 -13.14
C GLY A 618 16.38 -28.24 -12.53
N LYS A 619 15.33 -27.55 -13.01
CA LYS A 619 14.78 -26.34 -12.40
C LYS A 619 13.39 -26.61 -11.85
N TYR A 620 13.03 -25.94 -10.76
CA TYR A 620 11.68 -26.04 -10.25
C TYR A 620 10.69 -25.28 -11.14
N PHE A 621 9.50 -25.86 -11.34
CA PHE A 621 8.41 -25.22 -12.06
C PHE A 621 7.85 -24.03 -11.28
N SER A 622 7.59 -24.20 -9.99
CA SER A 622 7.16 -23.15 -9.07
C SER A 622 8.11 -23.05 -7.88
N THR A 623 8.47 -21.80 -7.49
CA THR A 623 9.22 -21.51 -6.28
C THR A 623 8.63 -20.25 -5.64
N GLU A 624 8.02 -20.41 -4.45
CA GLU A 624 7.25 -19.35 -3.79
C GLU A 624 7.47 -19.33 -2.28
N LEU A 625 7.25 -18.18 -1.64
CA LEU A 625 7.20 -18.06 -0.20
C LEU A 625 5.85 -18.58 0.30
N CYS A 626 5.84 -19.62 1.13
CA CYS A 626 4.61 -20.19 1.65
C CYS A 626 4.77 -20.85 3.02
N GLY A 627 3.95 -20.40 3.98
CA GLY A 627 3.83 -20.96 5.33
C GLY A 627 2.76 -22.05 5.48
N GLY A 628 2.11 -22.46 4.39
CA GLY A 628 1.06 -23.48 4.42
C GLY A 628 1.55 -24.92 4.51
N THR A 629 0.60 -25.86 4.52
CA THR A 629 0.89 -27.30 4.48
C THR A 629 0.75 -27.85 3.07
N HIS A 630 1.67 -28.74 2.63
CA HIS A 630 1.77 -29.21 1.27
C HIS A 630 1.96 -30.72 1.19
N VAL A 631 1.65 -31.28 0.00
CA VAL A 631 1.96 -32.66 -0.32
C VAL A 631 3.49 -32.88 -0.36
N LYS A 632 3.94 -34.10 -0.14
CA LYS A 632 5.36 -34.45 -0.24
C LYS A 632 5.79 -34.69 -1.70
N ASN A 633 4.86 -35.10 -2.55
CA ASN A 633 5.09 -35.38 -3.96
C ASN A 633 3.96 -34.77 -4.80
N THR A 634 4.29 -34.20 -5.97
CA THR A 634 3.29 -33.58 -6.83
C THR A 634 2.21 -34.55 -7.33
N GLY A 635 2.53 -35.86 -7.39
CA GLY A 635 1.57 -36.91 -7.71
C GLY A 635 0.41 -37.07 -6.73
N ASP A 636 0.61 -36.64 -5.47
CA ASP A 636 -0.42 -36.69 -4.43
C ASP A 636 -1.53 -35.65 -4.62
N ILE A 637 -1.36 -34.68 -5.53
CA ILE A 637 -2.36 -33.66 -5.87
C ILE A 637 -3.56 -34.30 -6.59
N GLY A 638 -3.33 -35.33 -7.41
CA GLY A 638 -4.36 -35.91 -8.25
C GLY A 638 -4.69 -35.04 -9.48
N LYS A 639 -5.77 -35.39 -10.17
CA LYS A 639 -6.17 -34.70 -11.40
C LYS A 639 -6.72 -33.29 -11.10
N PHE A 640 -6.14 -32.30 -11.73
CA PHE A 640 -6.55 -30.90 -11.60
C PHE A 640 -7.53 -30.50 -12.71
N LYS A 641 -8.57 -29.74 -12.35
CA LYS A 641 -9.54 -29.17 -13.28
C LYS A 641 -10.03 -27.81 -12.81
N ILE A 642 -10.11 -26.83 -13.72
CA ILE A 642 -10.74 -25.54 -13.49
C ILE A 642 -12.25 -25.68 -13.71
N ILE A 643 -13.05 -25.44 -12.68
CA ILE A 643 -14.51 -25.62 -12.73
C ILE A 643 -15.28 -24.33 -13.05
N GLY A 644 -14.61 -23.18 -13.02
CA GLY A 644 -15.22 -21.90 -13.35
C GLY A 644 -14.27 -20.73 -13.15
N GLN A 645 -14.63 -19.62 -13.77
CA GLN A 645 -14.00 -18.32 -13.58
C GLN A 645 -15.07 -17.24 -13.40
N SER A 646 -14.77 -16.22 -12.63
CA SER A 646 -15.63 -15.06 -12.45
C SER A 646 -14.81 -13.82 -12.12
N SER A 647 -15.26 -12.65 -12.50
CA SER A 647 -14.65 -11.40 -12.06
C SER A 647 -15.14 -11.05 -10.65
N ILE A 648 -14.21 -10.78 -9.74
CA ILE A 648 -14.51 -10.39 -8.35
C ILE A 648 -14.43 -8.87 -8.22
N ALA A 649 -13.49 -8.24 -8.93
CA ALA A 649 -13.29 -6.80 -8.97
C ALA A 649 -12.78 -6.37 -10.35
N ALA A 650 -12.65 -5.07 -10.58
CA ALA A 650 -12.05 -4.57 -11.82
C ALA A 650 -10.58 -5.02 -11.90
N GLY A 651 -10.28 -5.90 -12.86
CA GLY A 651 -8.94 -6.44 -13.08
C GLY A 651 -8.54 -7.64 -12.18
N VAL A 652 -9.52 -8.26 -11.50
CA VAL A 652 -9.33 -9.47 -10.69
C VAL A 652 -10.40 -10.49 -11.05
#